data_ed4cad49ac685b647fcad502e595ecdb
#
_entry.id   ed4cad49ac685b647fcad502e595ecdb
#
_cell.length_a   1.000
_cell.length_b   1.000
_cell.length_c   1.000
_cell.angle_alpha   90.00
_cell.angle_beta   90.00
_cell.angle_gamma   90.00
#
_symmetry.space_group_name_H-M   'P 1'
#
loop_
_entity.id
_entity.type
_entity.pdbx_description
1 polymer ?
#
loop_
_entity_poly.entity_id
_entity_poly.type
_entity_poly.pdbx_seq_one_letter_code
_entity_poly.pdbx_strand_id
1 'polypeptide(L)'
;MGPGQPVPRVPAVRHRGAGHGGSDALDGLRAPGAAQARRGCTLADYQAGAVAALAAAMAFLRQEATGAGDHIDISIYDTQAGTRDRASPYMANHSYNGIEPQRYAAGSTLAAGARPCLDGWVNIAAGGNRRLPAFLRMIGRPELADDPRLTVPANLVERELVDDIEASYFTWLMARTKAEAVRESQEQAHALAGAINTPKDLVEDPHYRGRGAWETIDHPHTGPAEYPARPFIMSASPRPQARRAPLLGEHTAEVLREASQPAPARTAAPAGPHRLPLEGVRIVDVTVVWAGPYCTQLLADWGAEVIRVEPVTRVQPSTRGAERISTKAQQAATGAMGLAAGGSFPDYDPGEDPWNRNSGFNSHARNKLSMTADITTEEGRAAFSRLISTADVLVENNVPETIEKAHITYEELLPHNPKLIMLRMPAFGLSGPYKNYRALGTHIEGMIGHHYVRGYPEGTPDESGDVYTGDALGGIQGAFAVSMALRHRARTGEGQLIELSQAENFLPILGEQILDWTMNGHDPGPQGNRHRTHAPHQAYPTRPTHDGREAWIAIDVATDAEFGALCEVLGAPELASDARFATCEARLANLAALDAAVGALTRKFDKFFLFHRLQSRGVTAGPLLTAIERFHSPHLQARGFFEYVDQASSGWQWYPGTYWKQALTPNRIRRGPVMLGQDNDYVYRELMGYSDDEYAVLQASGHVGTTYAEGVVTRPPSA
;
A
#
# COMPACT_ATOMS: atom_id res chain seq x y z
N MET A 1 26.99 -17.03 -7.59
CA MET A 1 28.08 -16.10 -7.94
C MET A 1 28.73 -15.69 -6.63
N GLY A 2 30.07 -15.80 -6.52
CA GLY A 2 30.81 -15.51 -5.29
C GLY A 2 30.83 -14.00 -4.98
N PRO A 3 31.07 -13.61 -3.71
CA PRO A 3 31.18 -12.21 -3.34
C PRO A 3 32.43 -11.60 -3.99
N GLY A 4 32.27 -10.66 -4.91
CA GLY A 4 33.37 -9.93 -5.51
C GLY A 4 33.31 -9.64 -7.01
N GLN A 5 32.31 -10.13 -7.73
CA GLN A 5 32.15 -9.67 -9.11
C GLN A 5 31.34 -8.38 -9.15
N PRO A 6 31.83 -7.31 -9.81
CA PRO A 6 31.05 -6.08 -9.96
C PRO A 6 29.84 -6.38 -10.83
N VAL A 7 28.66 -6.22 -10.24
CA VAL A 7 27.40 -6.20 -11.00
C VAL A 7 27.53 -5.06 -12.03
N PRO A 8 27.27 -5.30 -13.33
CA PRO A 8 27.27 -4.23 -14.32
C PRO A 8 26.36 -3.10 -13.80
N ARG A 9 26.91 -1.89 -13.70
CA ARG A 9 26.11 -0.71 -13.33
C ARG A 9 25.11 -0.44 -14.45
N VAL A 10 23.91 -0.95 -14.29
CA VAL A 10 22.76 -0.50 -15.08
C VAL A 10 22.52 0.95 -14.66
N PRO A 11 22.48 1.92 -15.58
CA PRO A 11 22.21 3.31 -15.23
C PRO A 11 20.93 3.39 -14.39
N ALA A 12 21.01 3.97 -13.21
CA ALA A 12 19.85 4.12 -12.32
C ALA A 12 18.84 5.07 -12.95
N VAL A 13 17.65 4.59 -13.14
CA VAL A 13 16.57 5.28 -13.81
C VAL A 13 15.60 5.83 -12.77
N ARG A 14 15.65 7.12 -12.47
CA ARG A 14 14.88 7.77 -11.38
C ARG A 14 13.35 7.67 -11.47
N HIS A 15 12.76 7.32 -12.60
CA HIS A 15 11.31 7.16 -12.77
C HIS A 15 10.85 5.72 -12.98
N ARG A 16 11.65 4.76 -12.65
CA ARG A 16 11.70 3.45 -13.27
C ARG A 16 11.30 2.33 -12.35
N GLY A 17 11.20 2.59 -11.06
CA GLY A 17 10.71 1.61 -10.10
C GLY A 17 9.30 1.14 -10.42
N ALA A 18 8.45 2.04 -10.90
CA ALA A 18 7.07 1.70 -11.26
C ALA A 18 7.01 0.78 -12.49
N GLY A 19 7.69 1.14 -13.59
CA GLY A 19 7.73 0.30 -14.80
C GLY A 19 8.40 -1.05 -14.57
N HIS A 20 9.49 -1.08 -13.81
CA HIS A 20 10.19 -2.33 -13.48
C HIS A 20 9.46 -3.19 -12.47
N GLY A 21 8.71 -2.60 -11.53
CA GLY A 21 7.93 -3.35 -10.53
C GLY A 21 6.71 -4.07 -11.10
N GLY A 22 6.40 -3.90 -12.38
CA GLY A 22 5.26 -4.55 -13.04
C GLY A 22 3.90 -4.05 -12.55
N SER A 23 3.90 -2.95 -11.79
CA SER A 23 2.70 -2.38 -11.22
C SER A 23 1.84 -1.66 -12.26
N ASP A 24 2.45 -1.14 -13.30
CA ASP A 24 1.80 -0.26 -14.26
C ASP A 24 0.93 -1.01 -15.28
N ALA A 25 1.11 -2.32 -15.41
CA ALA A 25 0.26 -3.13 -16.27
C ALA A 25 -1.23 -3.14 -15.82
N LEU A 26 -1.47 -2.85 -14.52
CA LEU A 26 -2.81 -2.78 -13.96
C LEU A 26 -3.26 -1.36 -13.59
N ASP A 27 -2.32 -0.41 -13.51
CA ASP A 27 -2.55 0.95 -13.03
C ASP A 27 -2.79 1.98 -14.14
N GLY A 28 -2.92 1.59 -15.36
CA GLY A 28 -3.10 2.53 -16.45
C GLY A 28 -4.54 3.03 -16.60
N LEU A 29 -4.74 3.90 -17.59
CA LEU A 29 -6.07 4.30 -18.04
C LEU A 29 -6.90 3.07 -18.40
N ARG A 30 -8.19 3.12 -18.11
CA ARG A 30 -9.12 2.00 -18.35
C ARG A 30 -9.42 1.76 -19.84
N ALA A 31 -9.10 2.71 -20.71
CA ALA A 31 -9.33 2.57 -22.14
C ALA A 31 -8.30 1.64 -22.82
N PRO A 32 -8.72 0.67 -23.65
CA PRO A 32 -7.84 -0.15 -24.45
C PRO A 32 -6.93 0.68 -25.36
N GLY A 33 -5.64 0.33 -25.44
CA GLY A 33 -4.66 1.03 -26.28
C GLY A 33 -4.19 2.38 -25.75
N ALA A 34 -4.72 2.87 -24.62
CA ALA A 34 -4.24 4.07 -23.99
C ALA A 34 -2.90 3.82 -23.28
N ALA A 35 -1.97 4.77 -23.39
CA ALA A 35 -0.70 4.70 -22.68
C ALA A 35 -0.91 4.69 -21.16
N GLN A 36 -0.08 3.93 -20.46
CA GLN A 36 -0.17 3.85 -19.01
C GLN A 36 0.42 5.10 -18.40
N ALA A 37 -0.32 5.73 -17.48
CA ALA A 37 0.10 6.96 -16.84
C ALA A 37 1.03 6.68 -15.65
N ARG A 38 1.97 7.60 -15.43
CA ARG A 38 2.76 7.71 -14.22
C ARG A 38 1.82 7.98 -13.02
N ARG A 39 2.26 7.63 -11.81
CA ARG A 39 1.48 7.79 -10.58
C ARG A 39 1.39 9.23 -10.04
N GLY A 40 1.66 10.23 -10.84
CA GLY A 40 1.52 11.64 -10.48
C GLY A 40 2.60 12.22 -9.56
N CYS A 41 3.46 11.40 -8.96
CA CYS A 41 4.56 11.83 -8.09
C CYS A 41 5.75 10.85 -8.14
N THR A 42 6.85 11.17 -7.44
CA THR A 42 8.10 10.37 -7.36
C THR A 42 7.96 9.21 -6.38
N LEU A 43 6.85 8.49 -6.43
CA LEU A 43 6.43 7.50 -5.44
C LEU A 43 7.40 6.35 -5.22
N ALA A 44 8.01 5.83 -6.30
CA ALA A 44 8.91 4.69 -6.23
C ALA A 44 10.15 4.98 -5.37
N ASP A 45 10.71 6.17 -5.52
CA ASP A 45 11.88 6.61 -4.78
C ASP A 45 11.54 6.84 -3.30
N TYR A 46 10.39 7.48 -3.02
CA TYR A 46 9.93 7.69 -1.64
C TYR A 46 9.62 6.36 -0.92
N GLN A 47 8.99 5.41 -1.59
CA GLN A 47 8.75 4.08 -1.01
C GLN A 47 10.05 3.33 -0.72
N ALA A 48 11.00 3.36 -1.66
CA ALA A 48 12.31 2.76 -1.43
C ALA A 48 13.07 3.45 -0.29
N GLY A 49 12.97 4.78 -0.19
CA GLY A 49 13.50 5.57 0.91
C GLY A 49 12.87 5.20 2.26
N ALA A 50 11.55 5.00 2.32
CA ALA A 50 10.84 4.57 3.52
C ALA A 50 11.26 3.16 3.96
N VAL A 51 11.42 2.23 3.02
CA VAL A 51 11.95 0.87 3.29
C VAL A 51 13.40 0.95 3.78
N ALA A 52 14.23 1.81 3.17
CA ALA A 52 15.61 2.00 3.60
C ALA A 52 15.69 2.57 5.03
N ALA A 53 14.83 3.52 5.36
CA ALA A 53 14.74 4.07 6.71
C ALA A 53 14.35 3.00 7.74
N LEU A 54 13.33 2.18 7.44
CA LEU A 54 12.93 1.06 8.30
C LEU A 54 14.08 0.06 8.47
N ALA A 55 14.72 -0.37 7.39
CA ALA A 55 15.80 -1.33 7.45
C ALA A 55 17.03 -0.79 8.20
N ALA A 56 17.37 0.49 8.02
CA ALA A 56 18.43 1.15 8.77
C ALA A 56 18.10 1.23 10.27
N ALA A 57 16.84 1.57 10.63
CA ALA A 57 16.40 1.60 12.01
C ALA A 57 16.51 0.22 12.68
N MET A 58 16.10 -0.84 11.99
CA MET A 58 16.21 -2.21 12.48
C MET A 58 17.65 -2.66 12.65
N ALA A 59 18.53 -2.36 11.68
CA ALA A 59 19.97 -2.64 11.80
C ALA A 59 20.62 -1.87 12.95
N PHE A 60 20.15 -0.64 13.19
CA PHE A 60 20.61 0.18 14.28
C PHE A 60 20.21 -0.40 15.66
N LEU A 61 18.94 -0.83 15.81
CA LEU A 61 18.49 -1.52 17.02
C LEU A 61 19.33 -2.78 17.30
N ARG A 62 19.59 -3.59 16.26
CA ARG A 62 20.45 -4.76 16.37
C ARG A 62 21.87 -4.38 16.78
N GLN A 63 22.44 -3.35 16.18
CA GLN A 63 23.79 -2.88 16.50
C GLN A 63 23.89 -2.37 17.96
N GLU A 64 22.87 -1.65 18.46
CA GLU A 64 22.82 -1.26 19.89
C GLU A 64 22.76 -2.48 20.82
N ALA A 65 22.04 -3.54 20.43
CA ALA A 65 21.90 -4.76 21.24
C ALA A 65 23.09 -5.71 21.17
N THR A 66 23.78 -5.80 20.03
CA THR A 66 24.79 -6.82 19.77
C THR A 66 26.20 -6.27 19.54
N GLY A 67 26.34 -4.96 19.33
CA GLY A 67 27.60 -4.32 18.91
C GLY A 67 27.97 -4.56 17.44
N ALA A 68 27.24 -5.40 16.69
CA ALA A 68 27.57 -5.76 15.33
C ALA A 68 26.75 -4.97 14.32
N GLY A 69 27.42 -4.28 13.38
CA GLY A 69 26.78 -3.67 12.21
C GLY A 69 26.33 -4.70 11.18
N ASP A 70 25.69 -4.24 10.12
CA ASP A 70 25.28 -5.09 8.99
C ASP A 70 25.40 -4.32 7.67
N HIS A 71 25.42 -5.04 6.56
CA HIS A 71 25.28 -4.49 5.22
C HIS A 71 23.90 -4.82 4.69
N ILE A 72 23.18 -3.77 4.28
CA ILE A 72 21.79 -3.90 3.79
C ILE A 72 21.76 -3.49 2.32
N ASP A 73 21.31 -4.38 1.46
CA ASP A 73 21.04 -4.14 0.05
C ASP A 73 19.53 -3.98 -0.16
N ILE A 74 19.12 -2.84 -0.69
CA ILE A 74 17.72 -2.53 -1.02
C ILE A 74 17.64 -2.18 -2.49
N SER A 75 16.93 -3.00 -3.24
CA SER A 75 16.61 -2.75 -4.65
C SER A 75 15.30 -1.98 -4.75
N ILE A 76 15.30 -0.85 -5.47
CA ILE A 76 14.05 -0.13 -5.81
C ILE A 76 13.09 -1.05 -6.55
N TYR A 77 13.61 -1.89 -7.44
CA TYR A 77 12.81 -2.87 -8.18
C TYR A 77 12.13 -3.90 -7.28
N ASP A 78 12.86 -4.52 -6.35
CA ASP A 78 12.31 -5.48 -5.38
C ASP A 78 11.27 -4.78 -4.49
N THR A 79 11.56 -3.55 -4.05
CA THR A 79 10.64 -2.74 -3.26
C THR A 79 9.32 -2.53 -4.02
N GLN A 80 9.37 -2.09 -5.28
CA GLN A 80 8.16 -1.88 -6.07
C GLN A 80 7.42 -3.19 -6.38
N ALA A 81 8.12 -4.32 -6.48
CA ALA A 81 7.49 -5.63 -6.62
C ALA A 81 6.74 -6.08 -5.35
N GLY A 82 7.25 -5.73 -4.16
CA GLY A 82 6.78 -6.25 -2.87
C GLY A 82 5.88 -5.33 -2.03
N THR A 83 5.95 -4.00 -2.23
CA THR A 83 5.29 -3.03 -1.34
C THR A 83 3.88 -2.63 -1.74
N ARG A 84 3.31 -3.23 -2.76
CA ARG A 84 1.96 -2.85 -3.22
C ARG A 84 0.91 -3.77 -2.66
N ASP A 85 -0.16 -3.19 -2.17
CA ASP A 85 -1.33 -3.88 -1.65
C ASP A 85 -1.81 -4.99 -2.61
N ARG A 86 -2.10 -4.66 -3.86
CA ARG A 86 -2.62 -5.64 -4.83
C ARG A 86 -1.56 -6.52 -5.46
N ALA A 87 -0.29 -6.13 -5.43
CA ALA A 87 0.78 -6.90 -6.05
C ALA A 87 1.00 -8.25 -5.36
N SER A 88 1.06 -8.27 -4.03
CA SER A 88 1.25 -9.50 -3.26
C SER A 88 0.09 -10.49 -3.41
N PRO A 89 -1.19 -10.10 -3.24
CA PRO A 89 -2.32 -10.97 -3.55
C PRO A 89 -2.34 -11.48 -4.99
N TYR A 90 -2.00 -10.65 -5.98
CA TYR A 90 -1.99 -11.08 -7.38
C TYR A 90 -0.88 -12.11 -7.67
N MET A 91 0.28 -11.96 -7.06
CA MET A 91 1.34 -12.97 -7.15
C MET A 91 0.96 -14.27 -6.44
N ALA A 92 0.26 -14.19 -5.30
CA ALA A 92 -0.30 -15.35 -4.63
C ALA A 92 -1.40 -16.02 -5.47
N ASN A 93 -2.30 -15.27 -6.09
CA ASN A 93 -3.32 -15.79 -7.02
C ASN A 93 -2.68 -16.50 -8.21
N HIS A 94 -1.58 -15.96 -8.73
CA HIS A 94 -0.82 -16.64 -9.79
C HIS A 94 -0.22 -17.96 -9.28
N SER A 95 0.37 -17.97 -8.08
CA SER A 95 0.85 -19.21 -7.46
C SER A 95 -0.27 -20.24 -7.28
N TYR A 96 -1.47 -19.80 -6.89
CA TYR A 96 -2.62 -20.67 -6.63
C TYR A 96 -3.22 -21.27 -7.90
N ASN A 97 -3.41 -20.45 -8.95
CA ASN A 97 -4.25 -20.80 -10.10
C ASN A 97 -3.68 -20.38 -11.47
N GLY A 98 -2.49 -19.83 -11.54
CA GLY A 98 -1.95 -19.29 -12.80
C GLY A 98 -2.70 -18.08 -13.36
N ILE A 99 -3.58 -17.44 -12.55
CA ILE A 99 -4.37 -16.30 -13.02
C ILE A 99 -3.50 -15.06 -13.20
N GLU A 100 -3.81 -14.35 -14.27
CA GLU A 100 -3.32 -12.99 -14.51
C GLU A 100 -4.48 -12.02 -14.59
N PRO A 101 -4.63 -11.10 -13.61
CA PRO A 101 -5.65 -10.06 -13.66
C PRO A 101 -5.49 -9.20 -14.89
N GLN A 102 -6.59 -8.92 -15.58
CA GLN A 102 -6.60 -8.09 -16.76
C GLN A 102 -6.87 -6.63 -16.40
N ARG A 103 -6.20 -5.72 -17.12
CA ARG A 103 -6.33 -4.27 -16.95
C ARG A 103 -7.75 -3.75 -17.20
N TYR A 104 -8.45 -4.39 -18.13
CA TYR A 104 -9.79 -3.99 -18.59
C TYR A 104 -10.86 -4.98 -18.16
N ALA A 105 -10.61 -5.72 -17.09
CA ALA A 105 -11.60 -6.68 -16.61
C ALA A 105 -12.95 -5.99 -16.38
N ALA A 106 -13.98 -6.49 -17.01
CA ALA A 106 -15.34 -6.01 -16.77
C ALA A 106 -15.72 -6.25 -15.32
N GLY A 107 -16.09 -5.19 -14.62
CA GLY A 107 -16.55 -5.22 -13.24
C GLY A 107 -17.79 -4.37 -13.08
N SER A 108 -18.59 -4.65 -12.04
CA SER A 108 -19.69 -3.77 -11.67
C SER A 108 -19.13 -2.45 -11.12
N THR A 109 -19.66 -1.34 -11.62
CA THR A 109 -19.41 -0.02 -11.05
C THR A 109 -20.49 0.39 -10.04
N LEU A 110 -21.37 -0.53 -9.65
CA LEU A 110 -22.49 -0.26 -8.76
C LEU A 110 -22.03 0.43 -7.47
N ALA A 111 -22.44 1.69 -7.33
CA ALA A 111 -22.13 2.56 -6.19
C ALA A 111 -20.63 2.52 -5.77
N ALA A 112 -19.70 2.49 -6.75
CA ALA A 112 -18.26 2.44 -6.49
C ALA A 112 -17.45 3.21 -7.53
N GLY A 113 -16.35 3.86 -7.07
CA GLY A 113 -15.38 4.56 -7.90
C GLY A 113 -15.60 6.07 -8.01
N ALA A 114 -14.73 6.72 -8.80
CA ALA A 114 -14.77 8.16 -9.00
C ALA A 114 -15.97 8.59 -9.83
N ARG A 115 -16.66 9.67 -9.41
CA ARG A 115 -17.81 10.26 -10.12
C ARG A 115 -17.75 11.79 -10.00
N PRO A 116 -18.19 12.52 -11.02
CA PRO A 116 -18.32 13.97 -10.96
C PRO A 116 -19.45 14.38 -10.01
N CYS A 117 -19.30 15.56 -9.41
CA CYS A 117 -20.29 16.23 -8.60
C CYS A 117 -20.34 17.73 -8.97
N LEU A 118 -21.10 18.55 -8.24
CA LEU A 118 -21.35 19.95 -8.59
C LEU A 118 -20.06 20.79 -8.79
N ASP A 119 -19.03 20.57 -7.94
CA ASP A 119 -17.80 21.37 -7.90
C ASP A 119 -16.51 20.56 -8.10
N GLY A 120 -16.61 19.33 -8.60
CA GLY A 120 -15.42 18.48 -8.85
C GLY A 120 -15.73 17.00 -8.88
N TRP A 121 -14.95 16.20 -8.16
CA TRP A 121 -15.03 14.74 -8.18
C TRP A 121 -15.01 14.15 -6.77
N VAL A 122 -15.71 13.04 -6.60
CA VAL A 122 -15.71 12.24 -5.37
C VAL A 122 -15.44 10.77 -5.71
N ASN A 123 -14.88 10.03 -4.76
CA ASN A 123 -14.80 8.58 -4.82
C ASN A 123 -15.63 8.02 -3.67
N ILE A 124 -16.70 7.28 -4.00
CA ILE A 124 -17.61 6.69 -3.02
C ILE A 124 -17.71 5.20 -3.29
N ALA A 125 -17.72 4.38 -2.25
CA ALA A 125 -17.91 2.94 -2.32
C ALA A 125 -18.95 2.48 -1.31
N ALA A 126 -20.16 2.22 -1.81
CA ALA A 126 -21.31 1.77 -1.05
C ALA A 126 -21.88 0.43 -1.52
N GLY A 127 -21.31 -0.18 -2.56
CA GLY A 127 -21.80 -1.39 -3.23
C GLY A 127 -21.72 -2.69 -2.42
N GLY A 128 -21.33 -2.67 -1.15
CA GLY A 128 -21.32 -3.85 -0.29
C GLY A 128 -22.66 -4.08 0.42
N ASN A 129 -23.04 -5.34 0.64
CA ASN A 129 -24.33 -5.76 1.20
C ASN A 129 -24.80 -4.99 2.46
N ARG A 130 -23.89 -4.51 3.29
CA ARG A 130 -24.22 -3.80 4.54
C ARG A 130 -24.50 -2.31 4.35
N ARG A 131 -23.96 -1.68 3.32
CA ARG A 131 -24.04 -0.23 3.08
C ARG A 131 -25.00 0.14 1.98
N LEU A 132 -25.16 -0.73 1.00
CA LEU A 132 -25.99 -0.49 -0.17
C LEU A 132 -27.44 -0.09 0.18
N PRO A 133 -28.14 -0.74 1.12
CA PRO A 133 -29.49 -0.33 1.48
C PRO A 133 -29.60 1.12 2.00
N ALA A 134 -28.67 1.53 2.87
CA ALA A 134 -28.67 2.90 3.38
C ALA A 134 -28.29 3.91 2.30
N PHE A 135 -27.34 3.56 1.42
CA PHE A 135 -26.96 4.37 0.27
C PHE A 135 -28.12 4.57 -0.72
N LEU A 136 -28.88 3.52 -1.03
CA LEU A 136 -30.04 3.59 -1.90
C LEU A 136 -31.13 4.53 -1.33
N ARG A 137 -31.39 4.47 -0.04
CA ARG A 137 -32.30 5.41 0.64
C ARG A 137 -31.80 6.85 0.55
N MET A 138 -30.49 7.07 0.73
CA MET A 138 -29.86 8.38 0.66
C MET A 138 -29.97 9.02 -0.73
N ILE A 139 -29.79 8.24 -1.79
CA ILE A 139 -29.90 8.72 -3.18
C ILE A 139 -31.34 8.80 -3.70
N GLY A 140 -32.36 8.53 -2.83
CA GLY A 140 -33.76 8.63 -3.18
C GLY A 140 -34.38 7.38 -3.83
N ARG A 141 -33.77 6.20 -3.62
CA ARG A 141 -34.25 4.89 -4.14
C ARG A 141 -34.56 3.92 -3.00
N PRO A 142 -35.42 4.30 -2.01
CA PRO A 142 -35.72 3.44 -0.86
C PRO A 142 -36.38 2.11 -1.25
N GLU A 143 -37.09 2.04 -2.37
CA GLU A 143 -37.76 0.83 -2.88
C GLU A 143 -36.75 -0.26 -3.31
N LEU A 144 -35.52 0.09 -3.60
CA LEU A 144 -34.46 -0.86 -3.98
C LEU A 144 -33.64 -1.35 -2.77
N ALA A 145 -33.86 -0.75 -1.60
CA ALA A 145 -33.01 -1.06 -0.43
C ALA A 145 -33.06 -2.53 0.00
N ASP A 146 -34.19 -3.19 -0.23
CA ASP A 146 -34.41 -4.59 0.13
C ASP A 146 -34.64 -5.48 -1.12
N ASP A 147 -34.24 -5.02 -2.30
CA ASP A 147 -34.40 -5.74 -3.57
C ASP A 147 -33.53 -7.00 -3.60
N PRO A 148 -34.10 -8.21 -3.75
CA PRO A 148 -33.34 -9.45 -3.76
C PRO A 148 -32.33 -9.55 -4.92
N ARG A 149 -32.53 -8.83 -6.04
CA ARG A 149 -31.60 -8.78 -7.18
C ARG A 149 -30.28 -8.15 -6.80
N LEU A 150 -30.21 -7.34 -5.74
CA LEU A 150 -29.02 -6.68 -5.23
C LEU A 150 -28.27 -7.51 -4.15
N THR A 151 -28.76 -8.72 -3.84
CA THR A 151 -28.11 -9.61 -2.85
C THR A 151 -26.98 -10.46 -3.44
N VAL A 152 -26.82 -10.45 -4.76
CA VAL A 152 -25.71 -11.12 -5.47
C VAL A 152 -24.44 -10.27 -5.46
N PRO A 153 -23.25 -10.85 -5.75
CA PRO A 153 -22.05 -10.06 -5.96
C PRO A 153 -22.27 -8.93 -6.98
N ALA A 154 -21.71 -7.76 -6.73
CA ALA A 154 -21.98 -6.56 -7.53
C ALA A 154 -21.71 -6.75 -9.04
N ASN A 155 -20.70 -7.56 -9.41
CA ASN A 155 -20.39 -7.89 -10.81
C ASN A 155 -21.38 -8.85 -11.48
N LEU A 156 -22.33 -9.39 -10.72
CA LEU A 156 -23.39 -10.29 -11.22
C LEU A 156 -24.77 -9.61 -11.22
N VAL A 157 -24.88 -8.37 -10.78
CA VAL A 157 -26.13 -7.58 -10.86
C VAL A 157 -26.42 -7.27 -12.32
N GLU A 158 -27.70 -7.38 -12.69
CA GLU A 158 -28.17 -7.07 -14.05
C GLU A 158 -27.79 -5.64 -14.46
N ARG A 159 -27.26 -5.49 -15.67
CA ARG A 159 -26.75 -4.21 -16.16
C ARG A 159 -27.81 -3.10 -16.17
N GLU A 160 -29.03 -3.42 -16.56
CA GLU A 160 -30.14 -2.47 -16.59
C GLU A 160 -30.44 -1.88 -15.19
N LEU A 161 -30.42 -2.72 -14.16
CA LEU A 161 -30.61 -2.29 -12.77
C LEU A 161 -29.43 -1.44 -12.28
N VAL A 162 -28.20 -1.79 -12.67
CA VAL A 162 -27.01 -0.98 -12.36
C VAL A 162 -27.13 0.39 -12.99
N ASP A 163 -27.51 0.48 -14.28
CA ASP A 163 -27.63 1.75 -15.00
C ASP A 163 -28.74 2.65 -14.41
N ASP A 164 -29.86 2.07 -13.97
CA ASP A 164 -30.94 2.80 -13.29
C ASP A 164 -30.49 3.40 -11.94
N ILE A 165 -29.76 2.62 -11.14
CA ILE A 165 -29.19 3.10 -9.87
C ILE A 165 -28.15 4.17 -10.13
N GLU A 166 -27.24 3.98 -11.08
CA GLU A 166 -26.19 4.96 -11.44
C GLU A 166 -26.80 6.29 -11.95
N ALA A 167 -27.90 6.25 -12.70
CA ALA A 167 -28.58 7.47 -13.13
C ALA A 167 -29.15 8.29 -11.94
N SER A 168 -29.75 7.59 -10.95
CA SER A 168 -30.23 8.24 -9.72
C SER A 168 -29.07 8.78 -8.89
N TYR A 169 -28.00 8.02 -8.77
CA TYR A 169 -26.78 8.42 -8.08
C TYR A 169 -26.12 9.64 -8.71
N PHE A 170 -26.00 9.65 -10.04
CA PHE A 170 -25.46 10.80 -10.78
C PHE A 170 -26.30 12.06 -10.55
N THR A 171 -27.63 11.95 -10.58
CA THR A 171 -28.56 13.05 -10.30
C THR A 171 -28.36 13.60 -8.88
N TRP A 172 -28.17 12.72 -7.91
CA TRP A 172 -27.92 13.08 -6.52
C TRP A 172 -26.57 13.83 -6.36
N LEU A 173 -25.51 13.36 -7.05
CA LEU A 173 -24.18 13.98 -7.02
C LEU A 173 -24.16 15.37 -7.65
N MET A 174 -24.81 15.55 -8.81
CA MET A 174 -24.81 16.83 -9.51
C MET A 174 -25.54 17.96 -8.77
N ALA A 175 -26.29 17.63 -7.73
CA ALA A 175 -26.92 18.60 -6.84
C ALA A 175 -26.10 18.90 -5.57
N ARG A 176 -24.86 18.40 -5.46
CA ARG A 176 -24.03 18.49 -4.24
C ARG A 176 -22.58 18.83 -4.54
N THR A 177 -22.00 19.63 -3.65
CA THR A 177 -20.56 19.87 -3.61
C THR A 177 -19.82 18.60 -3.13
N LYS A 178 -18.50 18.52 -3.39
CA LYS A 178 -17.63 17.45 -2.89
C LYS A 178 -17.82 17.24 -1.38
N ALA A 179 -17.79 18.32 -0.62
CA ALA A 179 -17.91 18.31 0.83
C ALA A 179 -19.27 17.75 1.30
N GLU A 180 -20.37 18.17 0.67
CA GLU A 180 -21.72 17.69 0.99
C GLU A 180 -21.88 16.22 0.63
N ALA A 181 -21.45 15.82 -0.57
CA ALA A 181 -21.55 14.44 -1.03
C ALA A 181 -20.76 13.47 -0.12
N VAL A 182 -19.54 13.82 0.26
CA VAL A 182 -18.71 13.03 1.19
C VAL A 182 -19.36 12.98 2.57
N ARG A 183 -19.75 14.13 3.14
CA ARG A 183 -20.37 14.19 4.46
C ARG A 183 -21.65 13.34 4.53
N GLU A 184 -22.58 13.53 3.61
CA GLU A 184 -23.83 12.76 3.60
C GLU A 184 -23.58 11.26 3.42
N SER A 185 -22.67 10.87 2.55
CA SER A 185 -22.29 9.47 2.36
C SER A 185 -21.71 8.84 3.63
N GLN A 186 -20.87 9.57 4.36
CA GLN A 186 -20.26 9.11 5.60
C GLN A 186 -21.28 9.02 6.75
N GLU A 187 -22.12 10.06 6.92
CA GLU A 187 -22.98 10.21 8.08
C GLU A 187 -24.29 9.42 7.93
N GLN A 188 -24.92 9.41 6.73
CA GLN A 188 -26.23 8.79 6.50
C GLN A 188 -26.12 7.34 6.03
N ALA A 189 -25.16 7.05 5.13
CA ALA A 189 -25.02 5.71 4.57
C ALA A 189 -23.86 4.89 5.18
N HIS A 190 -23.04 5.51 6.04
CA HIS A 190 -21.79 4.92 6.53
C HIS A 190 -20.92 4.36 5.39
N ALA A 191 -21.04 4.96 4.20
CA ALA A 191 -20.29 4.56 3.02
C ALA A 191 -18.83 4.99 3.13
N LEU A 192 -17.97 4.29 2.43
CA LEU A 192 -16.59 4.71 2.25
C LEU A 192 -16.60 5.85 1.23
N ALA A 193 -16.15 7.04 1.61
CA ALA A 193 -16.23 8.19 0.75
C ALA A 193 -15.06 9.16 0.97
N GLY A 194 -14.57 9.75 -0.13
CA GLY A 194 -13.55 10.79 -0.12
C GLY A 194 -13.70 11.71 -1.32
N ALA A 195 -13.43 13.01 -1.13
CA ALA A 195 -13.31 13.97 -2.21
C ALA A 195 -12.02 13.73 -3.01
N ILE A 196 -12.00 14.06 -4.28
CA ILE A 196 -10.77 14.13 -5.07
C ILE A 196 -10.31 15.59 -5.03
N ASN A 197 -9.38 15.85 -4.10
CA ASN A 197 -8.91 17.18 -3.79
C ASN A 197 -7.77 17.63 -4.72
N THR A 198 -7.77 18.89 -5.07
CA THR A 198 -6.62 19.59 -5.66
C THR A 198 -5.59 19.94 -4.55
N PRO A 199 -4.35 20.33 -4.89
CA PRO A 199 -3.39 20.86 -3.91
C PRO A 199 -3.94 22.07 -3.13
N LYS A 200 -4.75 22.91 -3.78
CA LYS A 200 -5.45 24.02 -3.14
C LYS A 200 -6.44 23.54 -2.09
N ASP A 201 -7.37 22.68 -2.49
CA ASP A 201 -8.38 22.12 -1.57
C ASP A 201 -7.71 21.51 -0.34
N LEU A 202 -6.62 20.77 -0.55
CA LEU A 202 -5.88 20.08 0.50
C LEU A 202 -5.24 21.04 1.50
N VAL A 203 -4.57 22.10 1.01
CA VAL A 203 -3.89 23.08 1.86
C VAL A 203 -4.91 23.93 2.64
N GLU A 204 -6.08 24.20 2.07
CA GLU A 204 -7.15 24.99 2.69
C GLU A 204 -8.08 24.15 3.59
N ASP A 205 -8.00 22.82 3.55
CA ASP A 205 -8.91 21.93 4.27
C ASP A 205 -8.82 22.11 5.80
N PRO A 206 -9.95 22.40 6.48
CA PRO A 206 -9.96 22.68 7.92
C PRO A 206 -9.55 21.50 8.79
N HIS A 207 -9.68 20.27 8.30
CA HIS A 207 -9.23 19.08 9.03
C HIS A 207 -7.71 19.06 9.16
N TYR A 208 -6.99 19.18 8.03
CA TYR A 208 -5.53 19.16 8.03
C TYR A 208 -4.95 20.41 8.72
N ARG A 209 -5.60 21.58 8.53
CA ARG A 209 -5.25 22.80 9.24
C ARG A 209 -5.36 22.65 10.76
N GLY A 210 -6.50 22.18 11.23
CA GLY A 210 -6.77 22.00 12.66
C GLY A 210 -5.88 20.95 13.33
N ARG A 211 -5.32 20.03 12.56
CA ARG A 211 -4.42 18.98 13.07
C ARG A 211 -2.94 19.35 12.97
N GLY A 212 -2.61 20.51 12.45
CA GLY A 212 -1.22 20.93 12.27
C GLY A 212 -0.45 20.08 11.26
N ALA A 213 -1.11 19.71 10.16
CA ALA A 213 -0.49 18.96 9.07
C ALA A 213 0.47 19.82 8.23
N TRP A 214 0.48 21.11 8.45
CA TRP A 214 1.30 22.09 7.74
C TRP A 214 2.29 22.78 8.67
N GLU A 215 3.47 23.09 8.13
CA GLU A 215 4.53 23.78 8.82
C GLU A 215 5.15 24.85 7.90
N THR A 216 5.19 26.10 8.37
CA THR A 216 5.82 27.18 7.61
C THR A 216 7.33 27.12 7.79
N ILE A 217 8.05 27.02 6.69
CA ILE A 217 9.52 27.04 6.66
C ILE A 217 9.95 28.24 5.81
N ASP A 218 10.79 29.09 6.38
CA ASP A 218 11.36 30.25 5.67
C ASP A 218 12.69 29.85 5.01
N HIS A 219 12.85 30.24 3.75
CA HIS A 219 14.06 29.97 2.97
C HIS A 219 14.57 31.29 2.33
N PRO A 220 15.88 31.62 2.42
CA PRO A 220 16.43 32.92 2.02
C PRO A 220 16.24 33.27 0.54
N HIS A 221 16.01 32.29 -0.33
CA HIS A 221 15.82 32.52 -1.76
C HIS A 221 14.36 32.48 -2.20
N THR A 222 13.51 31.74 -1.51
CA THR A 222 12.11 31.55 -1.92
C THR A 222 11.10 32.19 -0.97
N GLY A 223 11.57 32.66 0.21
CA GLY A 223 10.69 33.13 1.26
C GLY A 223 9.95 32.01 2.00
N PRO A 224 8.96 32.34 2.83
CA PRO A 224 8.18 31.38 3.60
C PRO A 224 7.22 30.59 2.70
N ALA A 225 7.16 29.28 2.92
CA ALA A 225 6.19 28.40 2.28
C ALA A 225 5.68 27.35 3.27
N GLU A 226 4.50 26.81 3.00
CA GLU A 226 3.90 25.74 3.80
C GLU A 226 4.31 24.38 3.26
N TYR A 227 4.88 23.58 4.13
CA TYR A 227 5.33 22.22 3.88
C TYR A 227 4.45 21.22 4.63
N PRO A 228 4.33 19.96 4.15
CA PRO A 228 3.80 18.87 4.97
C PRO A 228 4.62 18.72 6.25
N ALA A 229 3.96 18.72 7.42
CA ALA A 229 4.66 18.81 8.70
C ALA A 229 5.29 17.49 9.13
N ARG A 230 4.50 16.42 9.29
CA ARG A 230 4.98 15.16 9.87
C ARG A 230 4.18 13.96 9.39
N PRO A 231 4.81 12.79 9.22
CA PRO A 231 4.12 11.56 8.81
C PRO A 231 3.36 10.86 9.97
N PHE A 232 3.71 11.12 11.23
CA PHE A 232 3.08 10.56 12.43
C PHE A 232 3.40 11.41 13.67
N ILE A 233 2.63 11.22 14.74
CA ILE A 233 2.77 11.92 16.03
C ILE A 233 3.16 10.90 17.09
N MET A 234 4.15 11.22 17.94
CA MET A 234 4.62 10.40 19.05
C MET A 234 4.48 11.19 20.36
N SER A 235 3.70 10.68 21.31
CA SER A 235 3.33 11.43 22.51
C SER A 235 4.50 11.74 23.45
N ALA A 236 5.48 10.83 23.55
CA ALA A 236 6.67 11.01 24.41
C ALA A 236 7.94 11.37 23.62
N SER A 237 7.86 11.52 22.31
CA SER A 237 9.01 11.86 21.46
C SER A 237 8.63 13.01 20.51
N PRO A 238 8.47 14.24 21.04
CA PRO A 238 8.05 15.36 20.23
C PRO A 238 9.09 15.67 19.13
N ARG A 239 8.60 15.91 17.94
CA ARG A 239 9.45 16.29 16.81
C ARG A 239 10.05 17.68 17.04
N PRO A 240 11.36 17.88 16.79
CA PRO A 240 11.93 19.22 16.76
C PRO A 240 11.34 20.02 15.59
N GLN A 241 11.36 21.34 15.72
CA GLN A 241 10.93 22.24 14.64
C GLN A 241 11.73 21.96 13.36
N ALA A 242 11.08 21.92 12.24
CA ALA A 242 11.74 21.70 10.96
C ALA A 242 12.63 22.89 10.60
N ARG A 243 13.73 22.58 9.94
CA ARG A 243 14.65 23.55 9.39
C ARG A 243 14.61 23.49 7.87
N ARG A 244 14.86 24.63 7.22
CA ARG A 244 14.97 24.70 5.77
C ARG A 244 16.07 23.80 5.21
N ALA A 245 16.00 23.50 3.94
CA ALA A 245 17.11 22.88 3.23
C ALA A 245 18.38 23.79 3.28
N PRO A 246 19.58 23.23 3.40
CA PRO A 246 20.80 23.99 3.37
C PRO A 246 21.06 24.59 1.98
N LEU A 247 21.76 25.73 1.94
CA LEU A 247 22.29 26.25 0.70
C LEU A 247 23.50 25.43 0.25
N LEU A 248 23.86 25.52 -1.03
CA LEU A 248 24.98 24.79 -1.59
C LEU A 248 26.28 25.18 -0.85
N GLY A 249 26.91 24.19 -0.22
CA GLY A 249 28.18 24.37 0.50
C GLY A 249 28.07 25.04 1.88
N GLU A 250 26.86 25.37 2.37
CA GLU A 250 26.64 26.14 3.60
C GLU A 250 27.37 25.57 4.82
N HIS A 251 27.40 24.24 4.99
CA HIS A 251 28.02 23.59 6.15
C HIS A 251 29.35 22.90 5.83
N THR A 252 29.96 23.13 4.64
CA THR A 252 31.17 22.42 4.22
C THR A 252 32.32 22.63 5.21
N ALA A 253 32.59 23.88 5.64
CA ALA A 253 33.70 24.17 6.56
C ALA A 253 33.46 23.55 7.96
N GLU A 254 32.24 23.54 8.43
CA GLU A 254 31.84 22.93 9.72
C GLU A 254 32.06 21.42 9.70
N VAL A 255 31.52 20.74 8.67
CA VAL A 255 31.63 19.28 8.50
C VAL A 255 33.10 18.85 8.34
N LEU A 256 33.89 19.59 7.56
CA LEU A 256 35.33 19.29 7.41
C LEU A 256 36.11 19.45 8.72
N ARG A 257 35.79 20.48 9.52
CA ARG A 257 36.37 20.66 10.85
C ARG A 257 36.01 19.53 11.81
N GLU A 258 34.76 19.10 11.85
CA GLU A 258 34.34 17.94 12.65
C GLU A 258 34.97 16.63 12.18
N ALA A 259 35.05 16.39 10.88
CA ALA A 259 35.69 15.22 10.30
C ALA A 259 37.19 15.15 10.55
N SER A 260 37.86 16.31 10.81
CA SER A 260 39.27 16.37 11.15
C SER A 260 39.57 16.02 12.61
N GLN A 261 38.56 15.94 13.47
CA GLN A 261 38.72 15.50 14.86
C GLN A 261 38.95 13.99 14.93
N PRO A 262 39.78 13.50 15.87
CA PRO A 262 39.97 12.08 16.06
C PRO A 262 38.61 11.43 16.35
N ALA A 263 38.23 10.41 15.57
CA ALA A 263 37.05 9.65 15.85
C ALA A 263 37.15 8.99 17.25
N PRO A 264 36.09 9.01 18.07
CA PRO A 264 36.11 8.30 19.35
C PRO A 264 36.41 6.82 19.08
N ALA A 265 37.34 6.24 19.86
CA ALA A 265 37.73 4.84 19.73
C ALA A 265 36.48 3.96 19.87
N ARG A 266 36.08 3.37 18.78
CA ARG A 266 34.99 2.35 18.83
C ARG A 266 35.66 1.03 19.22
N THR A 267 35.47 0.59 20.46
CA THR A 267 35.75 -0.78 20.84
C THR A 267 34.80 -1.68 20.06
N ALA A 268 35.38 -2.57 19.24
CA ALA A 268 34.58 -3.63 18.64
C ALA A 268 34.00 -4.48 19.77
N ALA A 269 32.69 -4.38 19.97
CA ALA A 269 32.02 -5.31 20.85
C ALA A 269 32.16 -6.73 20.23
N PRO A 270 32.35 -7.78 21.06
CA PRO A 270 32.32 -9.15 20.55
C PRO A 270 30.98 -9.36 19.82
N ALA A 271 31.05 -9.93 18.63
CA ALA A 271 29.86 -10.24 17.84
C ALA A 271 28.96 -11.15 18.71
N GLY A 272 27.85 -10.60 19.14
CA GLY A 272 26.81 -11.38 19.84
C GLY A 272 26.15 -12.36 18.87
N PRO A 273 25.30 -13.26 19.38
CA PRO A 273 24.59 -14.22 18.53
C PRO A 273 23.81 -13.51 17.43
N HIS A 274 23.72 -14.15 16.26
CA HIS A 274 22.94 -13.66 15.14
C HIS A 274 21.45 -13.69 15.51
N ARG A 275 20.93 -12.57 16.06
CA ARG A 275 19.53 -12.40 16.43
C ARG A 275 18.85 -11.43 15.47
N LEU A 276 17.57 -11.68 15.20
CA LEU A 276 16.77 -10.68 14.50
C LEU A 276 16.53 -9.45 15.40
N PRO A 277 16.43 -8.25 14.85
CA PRO A 277 16.35 -7.00 15.63
C PRO A 277 15.23 -6.94 16.67
N LEU A 278 14.08 -7.56 16.36
CA LEU A 278 12.89 -7.56 17.24
C LEU A 278 12.64 -8.90 17.94
N GLU A 279 13.64 -9.78 17.97
CA GLU A 279 13.53 -11.05 18.72
C GLU A 279 13.36 -10.79 20.21
N GLY A 280 12.27 -11.31 20.80
CA GLY A 280 11.86 -11.06 22.17
C GLY A 280 10.89 -9.88 22.35
N VAL A 281 10.54 -9.18 21.27
CA VAL A 281 9.47 -8.17 21.28
C VAL A 281 8.14 -8.82 20.94
N ARG A 282 7.12 -8.61 21.77
CA ARG A 282 5.75 -9.09 21.56
C ARG A 282 4.81 -8.00 21.12
N ILE A 283 4.09 -8.24 20.03
CA ILE A 283 3.16 -7.30 19.39
C ILE A 283 1.77 -7.93 19.31
N VAL A 284 0.77 -7.23 19.83
CA VAL A 284 -0.64 -7.58 19.68
C VAL A 284 -1.18 -6.86 18.44
N ASP A 285 -1.82 -7.62 17.56
CA ASP A 285 -2.34 -7.18 16.26
C ASP A 285 -3.87 -7.30 16.23
N VAL A 286 -4.58 -6.16 16.29
CA VAL A 286 -6.04 -6.06 16.09
C VAL A 286 -6.39 -5.32 14.80
N THR A 287 -5.50 -5.37 13.83
CA THR A 287 -5.62 -4.62 12.58
C THR A 287 -6.58 -5.27 11.59
N VAL A 288 -7.08 -4.45 10.66
CA VAL A 288 -8.02 -4.88 9.63
C VAL A 288 -7.57 -4.42 8.24
N VAL A 289 -8.15 -4.97 7.20
CA VAL A 289 -7.92 -4.65 5.79
C VAL A 289 -6.48 -4.95 5.36
N TRP A 290 -5.61 -3.93 5.16
CA TRP A 290 -4.27 -4.17 4.62
C TRP A 290 -3.14 -3.37 5.30
N ALA A 291 -3.25 -2.06 5.51
CA ALA A 291 -2.16 -1.21 6.01
C ALA A 291 -1.62 -1.68 7.38
N GLY A 292 -2.50 -1.92 8.34
CA GLY A 292 -2.14 -2.41 9.66
C GLY A 292 -1.59 -3.83 9.64
N PRO A 293 -2.28 -4.82 9.01
CA PRO A 293 -1.75 -6.18 8.85
C PRO A 293 -0.40 -6.23 8.15
N TYR A 294 -0.14 -5.33 7.20
CA TYR A 294 1.16 -5.22 6.54
C TYR A 294 2.23 -4.64 7.47
N CYS A 295 1.90 -3.63 8.28
CA CYS A 295 2.79 -3.11 9.32
C CYS A 295 3.26 -4.23 10.28
N THR A 296 2.32 -5.00 10.81
CA THR A 296 2.62 -6.08 11.76
C THR A 296 3.32 -7.26 11.09
N GLN A 297 3.08 -7.53 9.79
CA GLN A 297 3.89 -8.47 9.02
C GLN A 297 5.36 -8.04 8.92
N LEU A 298 5.61 -6.76 8.60
CA LEU A 298 6.98 -6.25 8.53
C LEU A 298 7.70 -6.41 9.86
N LEU A 299 7.04 -6.09 10.98
CA LEU A 299 7.59 -6.27 12.32
C LEU A 299 7.85 -7.76 12.64
N ALA A 300 6.94 -8.66 12.22
CA ALA A 300 7.14 -10.10 12.31
C ALA A 300 8.34 -10.59 11.49
N ASP A 301 8.50 -10.08 10.26
CA ASP A 301 9.66 -10.42 9.41
C ASP A 301 10.98 -10.02 10.07
N TRP A 302 10.99 -8.96 10.87
CA TRP A 302 12.14 -8.52 11.65
C TRP A 302 12.31 -9.22 13.02
N GLY A 303 11.48 -10.23 13.31
CA GLY A 303 11.66 -11.12 14.44
C GLY A 303 10.71 -10.95 15.61
N ALA A 304 9.79 -9.99 15.56
CA ALA A 304 8.78 -9.84 16.61
C ALA A 304 7.84 -11.06 16.67
N GLU A 305 7.41 -11.42 17.88
CA GLU A 305 6.30 -12.34 18.12
C GLU A 305 5.00 -11.56 17.96
N VAL A 306 4.34 -11.70 16.80
CA VAL A 306 3.09 -10.99 16.50
C VAL A 306 1.90 -11.90 16.74
N ILE A 307 1.05 -11.55 17.70
CA ILE A 307 -0.18 -12.27 18.04
C ILE A 307 -1.37 -11.51 17.48
N ARG A 308 -1.99 -12.08 16.45
CA ARG A 308 -3.21 -11.55 15.86
C ARG A 308 -4.41 -12.00 16.67
N VAL A 309 -5.26 -11.04 17.08
CA VAL A 309 -6.50 -11.29 17.85
C VAL A 309 -7.71 -11.06 16.94
N GLU A 310 -8.54 -12.10 16.81
CA GLU A 310 -9.70 -12.09 15.92
C GLU A 310 -10.93 -12.74 16.61
N PRO A 311 -12.17 -12.24 16.41
CA PRO A 311 -13.35 -12.92 16.90
C PRO A 311 -13.78 -14.07 15.98
N VAL A 312 -14.35 -15.13 16.56
CA VAL A 312 -15.03 -16.18 15.78
C VAL A 312 -16.51 -15.87 15.56
N THR A 313 -17.04 -14.84 16.24
CA THR A 313 -18.46 -14.42 16.19
C THR A 313 -18.81 -13.55 14.98
N ARG A 314 -17.81 -13.06 14.24
CA ARG A 314 -17.98 -12.25 13.03
C ARG A 314 -16.73 -12.25 12.15
N VAL A 315 -16.90 -12.16 10.85
CA VAL A 315 -15.81 -11.91 9.91
C VAL A 315 -15.43 -10.43 9.97
N GLN A 316 -14.16 -10.15 10.24
CA GLN A 316 -13.66 -8.78 10.18
C GLN A 316 -13.58 -8.29 8.72
N PRO A 317 -13.84 -7.00 8.46
CA PRO A 317 -13.85 -6.47 7.10
C PRO A 317 -12.53 -6.72 6.36
N SER A 318 -12.61 -7.32 5.17
CA SER A 318 -11.50 -7.51 4.22
C SER A 318 -10.25 -8.20 4.77
N THR A 319 -10.36 -8.99 5.86
CA THR A 319 -9.22 -9.72 6.41
C THR A 319 -9.17 -11.18 5.93
N ARG A 320 -10.06 -12.04 6.40
CA ARG A 320 -10.08 -13.48 6.05
C ARG A 320 -11.05 -13.85 4.94
N GLY A 321 -11.45 -12.90 4.11
CA GLY A 321 -12.41 -13.10 3.02
C GLY A 321 -13.79 -12.52 3.32
N ALA A 322 -14.83 -13.13 2.80
CA ALA A 322 -16.19 -12.64 2.87
C ALA A 322 -17.11 -13.52 3.75
N GLU A 323 -18.15 -12.94 4.30
CA GLU A 323 -19.21 -13.66 5.02
C GLU A 323 -19.98 -14.63 4.11
N ARG A 324 -20.08 -14.30 2.82
CA ARG A 324 -20.65 -15.18 1.79
C ARG A 324 -19.55 -15.78 0.95
N ILE A 325 -19.46 -17.09 0.94
CA ILE A 325 -18.45 -17.82 0.17
C ILE A 325 -19.01 -18.15 -1.22
N SER A 326 -18.25 -17.78 -2.25
CA SER A 326 -18.57 -18.17 -3.63
C SER A 326 -18.31 -19.65 -3.86
N THR A 327 -19.06 -20.29 -4.74
CA THR A 327 -18.76 -21.67 -5.17
C THR A 327 -17.46 -21.73 -6.00
N LYS A 328 -16.88 -22.92 -6.11
CA LYS A 328 -15.74 -23.17 -7.02
C LYS A 328 -16.03 -22.72 -8.45
N ALA A 329 -17.23 -23.01 -8.95
CA ALA A 329 -17.66 -22.60 -10.30
C ALA A 329 -17.72 -21.07 -10.45
N GLN A 330 -18.26 -20.35 -9.45
CA GLN A 330 -18.30 -18.89 -9.45
C GLN A 330 -16.90 -18.29 -9.37
N GLN A 331 -16.00 -18.87 -8.57
CA GLN A 331 -14.59 -18.44 -8.52
C GLN A 331 -13.89 -18.62 -9.87
N ALA A 332 -14.05 -19.78 -10.49
CA ALA A 332 -13.48 -20.07 -11.79
C ALA A 332 -14.04 -19.14 -12.88
N ALA A 333 -15.35 -18.88 -12.88
CA ALA A 333 -15.99 -17.95 -13.82
C ALA A 333 -15.46 -16.52 -13.64
N THR A 334 -15.36 -16.05 -12.39
CA THR A 334 -14.80 -14.72 -12.09
C THR A 334 -13.33 -14.60 -12.51
N GLY A 335 -12.55 -15.66 -12.31
CA GLY A 335 -11.16 -15.74 -12.80
C GLY A 335 -11.05 -15.74 -14.32
N ALA A 336 -11.94 -16.45 -15.00
CA ALA A 336 -12.00 -16.45 -16.47
C ALA A 336 -12.36 -15.07 -17.04
N MET A 337 -13.06 -14.22 -16.29
CA MET A 337 -13.31 -12.81 -16.64
C MET A 337 -12.10 -11.90 -16.39
N GLY A 338 -10.96 -12.45 -15.93
CA GLY A 338 -9.76 -11.66 -15.60
C GLY A 338 -9.86 -10.86 -14.29
N LEU A 339 -10.87 -11.12 -13.46
CA LEU A 339 -11.03 -10.46 -12.18
C LEU A 339 -10.17 -11.14 -11.12
N ALA A 340 -9.36 -10.37 -10.40
CA ALA A 340 -8.40 -10.90 -9.41
C ALA A 340 -9.09 -11.68 -8.28
N ALA A 341 -10.29 -11.30 -7.89
CA ALA A 341 -11.06 -11.99 -6.85
C ALA A 341 -11.37 -13.46 -7.17
N GLY A 342 -11.46 -13.83 -8.46
CA GLY A 342 -11.68 -15.20 -8.89
C GLY A 342 -10.53 -16.17 -8.66
N GLY A 343 -9.30 -15.66 -8.37
CA GLY A 343 -8.13 -16.50 -8.10
C GLY A 343 -7.76 -16.65 -6.63
N SER A 344 -8.60 -16.20 -5.74
CA SER A 344 -8.25 -16.03 -4.33
C SER A 344 -8.11 -17.34 -3.53
N PHE A 345 -8.50 -18.48 -4.09
CA PHE A 345 -8.40 -19.79 -3.43
C PHE A 345 -7.64 -20.79 -4.31
N PRO A 346 -6.78 -21.65 -3.73
CA PRO A 346 -6.11 -22.71 -4.50
C PRO A 346 -7.11 -23.59 -5.25
N ASP A 347 -6.85 -23.90 -6.52
CA ASP A 347 -7.73 -24.67 -7.42
C ASP A 347 -9.15 -24.09 -7.56
N TYR A 348 -9.30 -22.77 -7.36
CA TYR A 348 -10.59 -22.06 -7.28
C TYR A 348 -11.51 -22.59 -6.16
N ASP A 349 -11.01 -23.42 -5.28
CA ASP A 349 -11.78 -24.12 -4.27
C ASP A 349 -11.69 -23.43 -2.90
N PRO A 350 -12.77 -22.80 -2.40
CA PRO A 350 -12.82 -22.26 -1.05
C PRO A 350 -12.56 -23.31 0.06
N GLY A 351 -12.84 -24.58 -0.20
CA GLY A 351 -12.65 -25.64 0.77
C GLY A 351 -13.60 -25.54 1.97
N GLU A 352 -13.28 -26.27 3.05
CA GLU A 352 -14.10 -26.26 4.28
C GLU A 352 -13.84 -25.04 5.14
N ASP A 353 -12.61 -24.51 5.13
CA ASP A 353 -12.14 -23.36 5.91
C ASP A 353 -11.64 -22.20 5.01
N PRO A 354 -12.52 -21.59 4.20
CA PRO A 354 -12.14 -20.60 3.20
C PRO A 354 -11.40 -19.39 3.79
N TRP A 355 -11.66 -19.08 5.06
CA TRP A 355 -10.98 -18.00 5.78
C TRP A 355 -9.48 -18.23 6.01
N ASN A 356 -8.99 -19.47 5.88
CA ASN A 356 -7.57 -19.82 5.97
C ASN A 356 -6.90 -19.92 4.59
N ARG A 357 -7.68 -19.94 3.50
CA ARG A 357 -7.20 -20.21 2.14
C ARG A 357 -7.10 -18.97 1.26
N ASN A 358 -7.68 -17.85 1.70
CA ASN A 358 -7.79 -16.63 0.90
C ASN A 358 -6.43 -15.96 0.67
N SER A 359 -6.04 -15.75 -0.58
CA SER A 359 -4.76 -15.13 -0.98
C SER A 359 -4.59 -13.71 -0.44
N GLY A 360 -5.70 -12.94 -0.35
CA GLY A 360 -5.69 -11.59 0.19
C GLY A 360 -5.21 -11.56 1.64
N PHE A 361 -5.74 -12.45 2.47
CA PHE A 361 -5.28 -12.62 3.86
C PHE A 361 -3.87 -13.23 3.91
N ASN A 362 -3.63 -14.31 3.18
CA ASN A 362 -2.38 -15.05 3.24
C ASN A 362 -1.16 -14.21 2.79
N SER A 363 -1.38 -13.18 1.96
CA SER A 363 -0.31 -12.31 1.48
C SER A 363 0.34 -11.45 2.58
N HIS A 364 -0.32 -11.23 3.73
CA HIS A 364 0.18 -10.43 4.86
C HIS A 364 0.07 -11.12 6.23
N ALA A 365 -0.11 -12.45 6.26
CA ALA A 365 -0.34 -13.22 7.49
C ALA A 365 0.84 -14.12 7.90
N ARG A 366 1.96 -14.07 7.19
CA ARG A 366 3.16 -14.87 7.48
C ARG A 366 3.86 -14.42 8.77
N ASN A 367 4.62 -15.33 9.39
CA ASN A 367 5.40 -15.09 10.59
C ASN A 367 4.59 -14.64 11.82
N LYS A 368 3.25 -14.77 11.80
CA LYS A 368 2.35 -14.39 12.90
C LYS A 368 1.81 -15.60 13.64
N LEU A 369 1.30 -15.36 14.85
CA LEU A 369 0.47 -16.23 15.65
C LEU A 369 -0.99 -15.75 15.58
N SER A 370 -1.96 -16.63 15.85
CA SER A 370 -3.38 -16.28 15.87
C SER A 370 -4.05 -16.78 17.17
N MET A 371 -4.69 -15.84 17.83
CA MET A 371 -5.56 -16.04 18.98
C MET A 371 -6.98 -15.57 18.64
N THR A 372 -7.99 -16.25 19.15
CA THR A 372 -9.37 -15.81 19.00
C THR A 372 -9.93 -15.26 20.30
N ALA A 373 -10.53 -14.06 20.25
CA ALA A 373 -11.29 -13.43 21.32
C ALA A 373 -12.22 -12.36 20.75
N ASP A 374 -13.43 -12.23 21.28
CA ASP A 374 -14.32 -11.13 20.95
C ASP A 374 -14.13 -9.98 21.95
N ILE A 375 -13.29 -9.02 21.60
CA ILE A 375 -12.95 -7.84 22.43
C ILE A 375 -14.14 -6.88 22.62
N THR A 376 -15.28 -7.10 22.00
CA THR A 376 -16.50 -6.30 22.22
C THR A 376 -17.33 -6.77 23.40
N THR A 377 -17.03 -7.94 23.93
CA THR A 377 -17.64 -8.47 25.16
C THR A 377 -16.77 -8.20 26.39
N GLU A 378 -17.33 -8.36 27.58
CA GLU A 378 -16.58 -8.17 28.82
C GLU A 378 -15.52 -9.24 29.01
N GLU A 379 -15.87 -10.50 28.78
CA GLU A 379 -14.96 -11.66 28.89
C GLU A 379 -13.82 -11.57 27.89
N GLY A 380 -14.13 -11.21 26.65
CA GLY A 380 -13.11 -11.02 25.61
C GLY A 380 -12.18 -9.87 25.91
N ARG A 381 -12.67 -8.75 26.47
CA ARG A 381 -11.82 -7.64 26.95
C ARG A 381 -10.94 -8.05 28.12
N ALA A 382 -11.46 -8.84 29.07
CA ALA A 382 -10.66 -9.34 30.17
C ALA A 382 -9.49 -10.20 29.67
N ALA A 383 -9.73 -11.11 28.73
CA ALA A 383 -8.69 -11.90 28.10
C ALA A 383 -7.70 -11.00 27.31
N PHE A 384 -8.19 -10.02 26.60
CA PHE A 384 -7.37 -9.06 25.87
C PHE A 384 -6.48 -8.23 26.80
N SER A 385 -7.01 -7.72 27.91
CA SER A 385 -6.24 -6.97 28.90
C SER A 385 -5.12 -7.82 29.55
N ARG A 386 -5.40 -9.11 29.78
CA ARG A 386 -4.39 -10.06 30.27
C ARG A 386 -3.28 -10.28 29.20
N LEU A 387 -3.64 -10.36 27.93
CA LEU A 387 -2.65 -10.42 26.83
C LEU A 387 -1.81 -9.13 26.77
N ILE A 388 -2.45 -7.95 26.87
CA ILE A 388 -1.77 -6.64 26.85
C ILE A 388 -0.76 -6.50 27.98
N SER A 389 -1.01 -7.09 29.16
CA SER A 389 -0.03 -7.06 30.25
C SER A 389 1.29 -7.75 29.91
N THR A 390 1.32 -8.62 28.90
CA THR A 390 2.50 -9.35 28.42
C THR A 390 3.12 -8.73 27.17
N ALA A 391 2.46 -7.73 26.56
CA ALA A 391 2.82 -7.18 25.28
C ALA A 391 3.78 -5.99 25.37
N ASP A 392 4.60 -5.79 24.37
CA ASP A 392 5.42 -4.59 24.19
C ASP A 392 4.68 -3.53 23.37
N VAL A 393 3.94 -3.97 22.36
CA VAL A 393 3.29 -3.09 21.39
C VAL A 393 1.87 -3.60 21.09
N LEU A 394 0.95 -2.66 20.94
CA LEU A 394 -0.38 -2.89 20.34
C LEU A 394 -0.45 -2.11 19.03
N VAL A 395 -0.92 -2.75 17.96
CA VAL A 395 -1.17 -2.10 16.66
C VAL A 395 -2.64 -2.25 16.27
N GLU A 396 -3.27 -1.12 15.89
CA GLU A 396 -4.64 -1.07 15.38
C GLU A 396 -4.77 -0.04 14.23
N ASN A 397 -5.74 -0.23 13.34
CA ASN A 397 -6.04 0.70 12.24
C ASN A 397 -7.55 0.88 12.01
N ASN A 398 -8.33 0.72 13.06
CA ASN A 398 -9.77 0.87 13.00
C ASN A 398 -10.18 2.35 13.07
N VAL A 399 -11.44 2.64 12.75
CA VAL A 399 -12.03 3.95 13.02
C VAL A 399 -11.97 4.22 14.53
N PRO A 400 -11.56 5.42 14.99
CA PRO A 400 -11.39 5.72 16.41
C PRO A 400 -12.60 5.35 17.28
N GLU A 401 -13.81 5.63 16.82
CA GLU A 401 -15.06 5.26 17.49
C GLU A 401 -15.17 3.74 17.78
N THR A 402 -14.63 2.89 16.91
CA THR A 402 -14.66 1.43 17.10
C THR A 402 -13.82 1.01 18.30
N ILE A 403 -12.65 1.60 18.44
CA ILE A 403 -11.71 1.33 19.54
C ILE A 403 -12.23 1.90 20.87
N GLU A 404 -12.82 3.11 20.81
CA GLU A 404 -13.46 3.75 21.96
C GLU A 404 -14.65 2.91 22.49
N LYS A 405 -15.51 2.41 21.59
CA LYS A 405 -16.64 1.51 21.97
C LYS A 405 -16.19 0.14 22.47
N ALA A 406 -15.02 -0.32 22.05
CA ALA A 406 -14.42 -1.57 22.55
C ALA A 406 -13.70 -1.41 23.87
N HIS A 407 -13.54 -0.19 24.38
CA HIS A 407 -12.81 0.12 25.62
C HIS A 407 -11.38 -0.40 25.61
N ILE A 408 -10.66 -0.18 24.51
CA ILE A 408 -9.25 -0.55 24.33
C ILE A 408 -8.40 0.64 23.83
N THR A 409 -8.73 1.85 24.27
CA THR A 409 -7.91 3.05 24.03
C THR A 409 -6.59 2.96 24.78
N TYR A 410 -5.63 3.80 24.44
CA TYR A 410 -4.33 3.82 25.09
C TYR A 410 -4.46 4.07 26.59
N GLU A 411 -5.28 5.04 26.98
CA GLU A 411 -5.54 5.43 28.36
C GLU A 411 -6.19 4.30 29.17
N GLU A 412 -7.12 3.55 28.57
CA GLU A 412 -7.79 2.41 29.20
C GLU A 412 -6.86 1.20 29.36
N LEU A 413 -5.82 1.07 28.52
CA LEU A 413 -4.87 -0.04 28.61
C LEU A 413 -3.64 0.23 29.50
N LEU A 414 -3.32 1.50 29.79
CA LEU A 414 -2.19 1.88 30.66
C LEU A 414 -2.22 1.23 32.04
N PRO A 415 -3.37 1.05 32.73
CA PRO A 415 -3.41 0.35 34.01
C PRO A 415 -2.96 -1.12 33.92
N HIS A 416 -3.11 -1.75 32.78
CA HIS A 416 -2.68 -3.13 32.54
C HIS A 416 -1.22 -3.22 32.10
N ASN A 417 -0.71 -2.19 31.40
CA ASN A 417 0.68 -2.13 30.94
C ASN A 417 1.17 -0.68 30.84
N PRO A 418 1.77 -0.12 31.91
CA PRO A 418 2.26 1.27 31.90
C PRO A 418 3.40 1.56 30.89
N LYS A 419 4.02 0.53 30.33
CA LYS A 419 5.10 0.64 29.35
C LYS A 419 4.65 0.31 27.91
N LEU A 420 3.34 0.19 27.71
CA LEU A 420 2.77 -0.14 26.41
C LEU A 420 3.14 0.93 25.37
N ILE A 421 3.55 0.48 24.20
CA ILE A 421 3.58 1.30 23.00
C ILE A 421 2.32 0.97 22.22
N MET A 422 1.51 1.97 21.89
CA MET A 422 0.33 1.75 21.06
C MET A 422 0.44 2.54 19.76
N LEU A 423 0.41 1.82 18.61
CA LEU A 423 0.31 2.44 17.29
C LEU A 423 -1.15 2.42 16.83
N ARG A 424 -1.72 3.60 16.64
CA ARG A 424 -3.05 3.80 16.08
C ARG A 424 -2.93 4.39 14.67
N MET A 425 -3.50 3.69 13.66
CA MET A 425 -3.36 4.01 12.23
C MET A 425 -4.72 4.24 11.55
N PRO A 426 -5.62 5.11 12.06
CA PRO A 426 -6.88 5.39 11.39
C PRO A 426 -6.65 6.18 10.09
N ALA A 427 -7.65 6.20 9.22
CA ALA A 427 -7.54 6.89 7.93
C ALA A 427 -7.18 8.38 8.07
N PHE A 428 -7.83 9.10 9.01
CA PHE A 428 -7.75 10.55 9.14
C PHE A 428 -7.30 11.04 10.53
N GLY A 429 -6.71 10.16 11.36
CA GLY A 429 -6.19 10.50 12.67
C GLY A 429 -7.22 10.44 13.79
N LEU A 430 -6.81 10.84 15.00
CA LEU A 430 -7.58 10.71 16.24
C LEU A 430 -8.37 11.97 16.62
N SER A 431 -8.30 13.02 15.83
CA SER A 431 -8.96 14.31 16.06
C SER A 431 -9.41 14.97 14.75
N GLY A 432 -10.14 16.09 14.85
CA GLY A 432 -10.61 16.85 13.70
C GLY A 432 -11.91 16.34 13.06
N PRO A 433 -12.47 17.08 12.11
CA PRO A 433 -13.78 16.79 11.51
C PRO A 433 -13.92 15.40 10.89
N TYR A 434 -12.83 14.84 10.33
CA TYR A 434 -12.87 13.54 9.65
C TYR A 434 -12.47 12.36 10.56
N LYS A 435 -12.30 12.57 11.87
CA LYS A 435 -11.88 11.54 12.83
C LYS A 435 -12.57 10.19 12.63
N ASN A 436 -13.89 10.21 12.45
CA ASN A 436 -14.69 8.99 12.33
C ASN A 436 -15.08 8.63 10.88
N TYR A 437 -14.52 9.31 9.88
CA TYR A 437 -14.78 8.97 8.49
C TYR A 437 -14.09 7.65 8.12
N ARG A 438 -14.80 6.88 7.30
CA ARG A 438 -14.38 5.55 6.84
C ARG A 438 -13.76 5.66 5.46
N ALA A 439 -12.58 5.10 5.29
CA ALA A 439 -11.88 5.11 4.01
C ALA A 439 -11.12 3.80 3.77
N LEU A 440 -10.92 3.47 2.52
CA LEU A 440 -9.87 2.57 2.03
C LEU A 440 -8.81 3.40 1.32
N GLY A 441 -7.70 2.79 0.93
CA GLY A 441 -6.59 3.49 0.28
C GLY A 441 -7.01 4.44 -0.85
N THR A 442 -7.94 4.03 -1.72
CA THR A 442 -8.41 4.86 -2.84
C THR A 442 -9.13 6.15 -2.39
N HIS A 443 -9.89 6.09 -1.29
CA HIS A 443 -10.58 7.27 -0.73
C HIS A 443 -9.56 8.21 -0.06
N ILE A 444 -8.58 7.64 0.65
CA ILE A 444 -7.46 8.40 1.23
C ILE A 444 -6.70 9.11 0.11
N GLU A 445 -6.35 8.39 -0.97
CA GLU A 445 -5.64 8.96 -2.12
C GLU A 445 -6.41 10.10 -2.81
N GLY A 446 -7.74 10.05 -2.81
CA GLY A 446 -8.59 11.18 -3.23
C GLY A 446 -8.45 12.36 -2.29
N MET A 447 -8.67 12.15 -0.99
CA MET A 447 -8.68 13.18 0.04
C MET A 447 -7.36 13.92 0.20
N ILE A 448 -6.22 13.29 -0.14
CA ILE A 448 -4.88 13.90 -0.11
C ILE A 448 -4.43 14.45 -1.46
N GLY A 449 -5.27 14.43 -2.50
CA GLY A 449 -4.94 14.95 -3.83
C GLY A 449 -4.10 14.02 -4.71
N HIS A 450 -3.71 12.84 -4.26
CA HIS A 450 -2.93 11.91 -5.07
C HIS A 450 -3.73 11.40 -6.29
N HIS A 451 -5.01 11.15 -6.12
CA HIS A 451 -5.88 10.74 -7.23
C HIS A 451 -6.01 11.85 -8.28
N TYR A 452 -6.05 13.12 -7.87
CA TYR A 452 -6.13 14.28 -8.75
C TYR A 452 -4.91 14.41 -9.68
N VAL A 453 -3.70 14.24 -9.15
CA VAL A 453 -2.46 14.42 -9.93
C VAL A 453 -2.10 13.23 -10.81
N ARG A 454 -2.87 12.13 -10.74
CA ARG A 454 -2.72 10.98 -11.62
C ARG A 454 -3.48 11.16 -12.94
N GLY A 455 -3.09 10.46 -13.95
CA GLY A 455 -3.74 10.48 -15.26
C GLY A 455 -3.14 11.52 -16.21
N TYR A 456 -3.76 11.66 -17.35
CA TYR A 456 -3.37 12.62 -18.39
C TYR A 456 -4.18 13.92 -18.27
N PRO A 457 -3.63 15.07 -18.71
CA PRO A 457 -4.34 16.35 -18.63
C PRO A 457 -5.67 16.37 -19.38
N GLU A 458 -5.80 15.54 -20.41
CA GLU A 458 -7.00 15.44 -21.25
C GLU A 458 -8.03 14.44 -20.68
N GLY A 459 -7.66 13.67 -19.64
CA GLY A 459 -8.50 12.64 -19.05
C GLY A 459 -9.26 13.12 -17.82
N THR A 460 -10.05 12.21 -17.26
CA THR A 460 -10.84 12.41 -16.06
C THR A 460 -10.42 11.44 -14.94
N PRO A 461 -10.69 11.76 -13.66
CA PRO A 461 -10.29 10.90 -12.55
C PRO A 461 -10.83 9.47 -12.59
N ASP A 462 -12.01 9.24 -13.17
CA ASP A 462 -12.59 7.90 -13.32
C ASP A 462 -11.89 7.00 -14.36
N GLU A 463 -11.08 7.60 -15.23
CA GLU A 463 -10.22 6.86 -16.15
C GLU A 463 -8.98 6.28 -15.47
N SER A 464 -8.56 6.83 -14.33
CA SER A 464 -7.43 6.35 -13.57
C SER A 464 -7.80 5.14 -12.71
N GLY A 465 -6.97 4.08 -12.73
CA GLY A 465 -7.13 2.93 -11.85
C GLY A 465 -6.77 3.25 -10.39
N ASP A 466 -7.26 2.45 -9.45
CA ASP A 466 -6.85 2.52 -8.05
C ASP A 466 -5.43 2.00 -7.85
N VAL A 467 -4.64 2.67 -7.03
CA VAL A 467 -3.22 2.35 -6.81
C VAL A 467 -2.94 1.76 -5.43
N TYR A 468 -3.70 2.13 -4.42
CA TYR A 468 -3.61 1.66 -3.01
C TYR A 468 -2.21 1.79 -2.38
N THR A 469 -1.48 2.82 -2.75
CA THR A 469 -0.11 3.01 -2.26
C THR A 469 -0.06 3.52 -0.83
N GLY A 470 -1.09 4.24 -0.41
CA GLY A 470 -1.21 4.76 0.95
C GLY A 470 -1.15 3.68 2.02
N ASP A 471 -1.81 2.53 1.76
CA ASP A 471 -1.79 1.37 2.66
C ASP A 471 -0.36 0.84 2.86
N ALA A 472 0.39 0.64 1.78
CA ALA A 472 1.77 0.13 1.86
C ALA A 472 2.69 1.10 2.60
N LEU A 473 2.61 2.39 2.29
CA LEU A 473 3.41 3.41 2.93
C LEU A 473 3.07 3.52 4.43
N GLY A 474 1.78 3.53 4.77
CA GLY A 474 1.32 3.53 6.16
C GLY A 474 1.87 2.33 6.95
N GLY A 475 1.86 1.14 6.36
CA GLY A 475 2.45 -0.05 6.97
C GLY A 475 3.96 0.07 7.21
N ILE A 476 4.73 0.54 6.22
CA ILE A 476 6.19 0.72 6.33
C ILE A 476 6.53 1.78 7.39
N GLN A 477 5.88 2.93 7.35
CA GLN A 477 6.17 4.02 8.28
C GLN A 477 5.62 3.74 9.68
N GLY A 478 4.53 2.97 9.81
CA GLY A 478 4.06 2.45 11.09
C GLY A 478 5.09 1.53 11.75
N ALA A 479 5.67 0.60 11.00
CA ALA A 479 6.74 -0.27 11.49
C ALA A 479 8.00 0.53 11.87
N PHE A 480 8.35 1.56 11.09
CA PHE A 480 9.43 2.48 11.43
C PHE A 480 9.15 3.23 12.75
N ALA A 481 7.95 3.81 12.90
CA ALA A 481 7.56 4.53 14.12
C ALA A 481 7.60 3.63 15.37
N VAL A 482 7.13 2.38 15.26
CA VAL A 482 7.24 1.37 16.32
C VAL A 482 8.71 1.12 16.70
N SER A 483 9.61 0.98 15.70
CA SER A 483 11.04 0.77 15.97
C SER A 483 11.66 1.93 16.74
N MET A 484 11.27 3.17 16.43
CA MET A 484 11.72 4.37 17.16
C MET A 484 11.16 4.42 18.58
N ALA A 485 9.90 4.06 18.77
CA ALA A 485 9.28 4.00 20.10
C ALA A 485 9.89 2.90 20.98
N LEU A 486 10.22 1.74 20.43
CA LEU A 486 10.94 0.67 21.14
C LEU A 486 12.32 1.14 21.60
N ARG A 487 13.04 1.86 20.75
CA ARG A 487 14.33 2.47 21.11
C ARG A 487 14.17 3.53 22.21
N HIS A 488 13.17 4.40 22.10
CA HIS A 488 12.86 5.39 23.14
C HIS A 488 12.62 4.69 24.47
N ARG A 489 11.74 3.69 24.49
CA ARG A 489 11.42 2.92 25.70
C ARG A 489 12.65 2.20 26.28
N ALA A 490 13.51 1.64 25.47
CA ALA A 490 14.73 0.99 25.93
C ALA A 490 15.68 1.97 26.67
N ARG A 491 15.65 3.27 26.34
CA ARG A 491 16.48 4.30 26.91
C ARG A 491 15.85 5.02 28.12
N THR A 492 14.53 5.17 28.12
CA THR A 492 13.79 5.97 29.12
C THR A 492 12.95 5.13 30.08
N GLY A 493 12.59 3.90 29.67
CA GLY A 493 11.63 3.06 30.37
C GLY A 493 10.17 3.40 30.08
N GLU A 494 9.88 4.39 29.22
CA GLU A 494 8.54 4.92 28.96
C GLU A 494 7.95 4.36 27.66
N GLY A 495 6.69 3.85 27.73
CA GLY A 495 5.86 3.58 26.56
C GLY A 495 5.26 4.86 25.98
N GLN A 496 4.56 4.78 24.85
CA GLN A 496 3.93 5.95 24.25
C GLN A 496 2.83 5.59 23.25
N LEU A 497 1.93 6.55 23.03
CA LEU A 497 0.98 6.52 21.93
C LEU A 497 1.66 7.05 20.66
N ILE A 498 1.50 6.31 19.57
CA ILE A 498 1.85 6.74 18.21
C ILE A 498 0.55 6.90 17.44
N GLU A 499 0.30 8.10 16.94
CA GLU A 499 -0.80 8.38 16.02
C GLU A 499 -0.25 8.52 14.60
N LEU A 500 -0.71 7.65 13.71
CA LEU A 500 -0.42 7.70 12.29
C LEU A 500 -1.73 7.87 11.53
N SER A 501 -2.08 9.11 11.18
CA SER A 501 -3.12 9.36 10.17
C SER A 501 -2.61 8.87 8.82
N GLN A 502 -3.26 7.88 8.20
CA GLN A 502 -2.80 7.35 6.92
C GLN A 502 -2.81 8.44 5.82
N ALA A 503 -3.75 9.38 5.89
CA ALA A 503 -3.81 10.52 5.00
C ALA A 503 -2.59 11.44 5.19
N GLU A 504 -2.35 11.93 6.41
CA GLU A 504 -1.21 12.82 6.71
C GLU A 504 0.13 12.14 6.48
N ASN A 505 0.21 10.84 6.71
CA ASN A 505 1.39 10.03 6.44
C ASN A 505 1.85 10.10 4.98
N PHE A 506 0.92 10.28 4.05
CA PHE A 506 1.19 10.35 2.62
C PHE A 506 1.56 11.76 2.14
N LEU A 507 1.20 12.82 2.84
CA LEU A 507 1.41 14.21 2.39
C LEU A 507 2.85 14.53 1.98
N PRO A 508 3.90 14.08 2.69
CA PRO A 508 5.29 14.33 2.28
C PRO A 508 5.65 13.78 0.89
N ILE A 509 4.95 12.75 0.43
CA ILE A 509 5.16 12.13 -0.90
C ILE A 509 4.66 13.05 -2.02
N LEU A 510 3.69 13.90 -1.71
CA LEU A 510 3.14 14.93 -2.61
C LEU A 510 3.80 16.30 -2.39
N GLY A 511 4.94 16.35 -1.70
CA GLY A 511 5.61 17.58 -1.33
C GLY A 511 5.90 18.51 -2.51
N GLU A 512 6.29 17.96 -3.67
CA GLU A 512 6.53 18.74 -4.89
C GLU A 512 5.27 19.45 -5.38
N GLN A 513 4.13 18.75 -5.41
CA GLN A 513 2.83 19.29 -5.88
C GLN A 513 2.27 20.30 -4.89
N ILE A 514 2.41 20.05 -3.60
CA ILE A 514 1.99 20.94 -2.52
C ILE A 514 2.83 22.22 -2.54
N LEU A 515 4.15 22.12 -2.69
CA LEU A 515 5.04 23.27 -2.76
C LEU A 515 4.83 24.10 -4.04
N ASP A 516 4.52 23.47 -5.15
CA ASP A 516 4.17 24.20 -6.38
C ASP A 516 2.93 25.11 -6.16
N TRP A 517 1.97 24.63 -5.37
CA TRP A 517 0.84 25.46 -4.95
C TRP A 517 1.24 26.52 -3.90
N THR A 518 1.88 26.13 -2.79
CA THR A 518 2.13 27.05 -1.67
C THR A 518 3.18 28.11 -1.97
N MET A 519 4.11 27.85 -2.88
CA MET A 519 5.16 28.77 -3.30
C MET A 519 4.77 29.62 -4.51
N ASN A 520 4.09 29.00 -5.49
CA ASN A 520 3.87 29.63 -6.80
C ASN A 520 2.39 29.92 -7.09
N GLY A 521 1.45 29.44 -6.27
CA GLY A 521 0.02 29.47 -6.58
C GLY A 521 -0.34 28.66 -7.83
N HIS A 522 0.54 27.72 -8.23
CA HIS A 522 0.37 26.94 -9.43
C HIS A 522 -0.20 25.55 -9.09
N ASP A 523 -1.34 25.21 -9.70
CA ASP A 523 -1.89 23.88 -9.66
C ASP A 523 -1.25 23.03 -10.78
N PRO A 524 -0.43 22.01 -10.45
CA PRO A 524 0.22 21.20 -11.46
C PRO A 524 -0.74 20.35 -12.30
N GLY A 525 -1.90 20.00 -11.75
CA GLY A 525 -2.84 19.08 -12.37
C GLY A 525 -2.23 17.70 -12.71
N PRO A 526 -2.98 16.83 -13.39
CA PRO A 526 -2.46 15.57 -13.90
C PRO A 526 -1.48 15.80 -15.07
N GLN A 527 -0.30 15.21 -15.01
CA GLN A 527 0.77 15.38 -16.01
C GLN A 527 0.96 14.17 -16.94
N GLY A 528 0.26 13.07 -16.69
CA GLY A 528 0.51 11.81 -17.39
C GLY A 528 1.94 11.36 -17.20
N ASN A 529 2.59 10.99 -18.29
CA ASN A 529 4.01 10.64 -18.31
C ASN A 529 4.91 11.80 -18.76
N ARG A 530 4.39 13.02 -18.89
CA ARG A 530 5.18 14.18 -19.31
C ARG A 530 6.22 14.54 -18.24
N HIS A 531 7.39 14.99 -18.70
CA HIS A 531 8.47 15.47 -17.86
C HIS A 531 8.91 16.88 -18.30
N ARG A 532 9.31 17.73 -17.34
CA ARG A 532 9.65 19.13 -17.62
C ARG A 532 10.93 19.28 -18.46
N THR A 533 11.86 18.32 -18.38
CA THR A 533 13.21 18.41 -18.97
C THR A 533 13.64 17.16 -19.71
N HIS A 534 12.80 16.12 -19.83
CA HIS A 534 13.12 14.88 -20.53
C HIS A 534 12.09 14.63 -21.63
N ALA A 535 12.57 14.29 -22.83
CA ALA A 535 11.75 13.92 -23.95
C ALA A 535 12.51 13.03 -24.96
N PRO A 536 11.94 11.85 -25.32
CA PRO A 536 10.72 11.26 -24.78
C PRO A 536 10.83 10.80 -23.33
N HIS A 537 9.71 10.91 -22.62
CA HIS A 537 9.52 10.32 -21.27
C HIS A 537 8.10 9.74 -21.22
N GLN A 538 7.94 8.49 -21.67
CA GLN A 538 6.62 7.91 -21.91
C GLN A 538 6.65 6.38 -21.83
N ALA A 539 5.47 5.76 -21.66
CA ALA A 539 5.22 4.36 -21.90
C ALA A 539 4.75 4.16 -23.37
N TYR A 540 5.47 3.34 -24.12
CA TYR A 540 5.17 3.07 -25.52
C TYR A 540 4.69 1.65 -25.73
N PRO A 541 3.71 1.44 -26.63
CA PRO A 541 3.29 0.10 -27.02
C PRO A 541 4.40 -0.60 -27.78
N THR A 542 4.59 -1.88 -27.52
CA THR A 542 5.49 -2.76 -28.26
C THR A 542 4.69 -3.81 -29.02
N ARG A 543 5.36 -4.73 -29.69
CA ARG A 543 4.68 -5.87 -30.31
C ARG A 543 3.86 -6.59 -29.24
N PRO A 544 2.58 -6.89 -29.52
CA PRO A 544 1.78 -7.70 -28.61
C PRO A 544 2.46 -9.04 -28.30
N THR A 545 2.13 -9.62 -27.16
CA THR A 545 2.55 -10.97 -26.81
C THR A 545 1.99 -12.01 -27.82
N HIS A 546 2.53 -13.23 -27.82
CA HIS A 546 2.08 -14.28 -28.74
C HIS A 546 0.61 -14.67 -28.58
N ASP A 547 0.03 -14.44 -27.39
CA ASP A 547 -1.39 -14.63 -27.07
C ASP A 547 -2.25 -13.36 -27.30
N GLY A 548 -1.68 -12.36 -27.98
CA GLY A 548 -2.39 -11.14 -28.44
C GLY A 548 -2.56 -10.07 -27.37
N ARG A 549 -1.99 -10.22 -26.18
CA ARG A 549 -2.08 -9.21 -25.11
C ARG A 549 -1.20 -8.00 -25.41
N GLU A 550 -1.65 -6.83 -24.97
CA GLU A 550 -0.87 -5.61 -25.06
C GLU A 550 0.45 -5.73 -24.28
N ALA A 551 1.52 -5.21 -24.87
CA ALA A 551 2.84 -5.15 -24.25
C ALA A 551 3.40 -3.73 -24.38
N TRP A 552 4.10 -3.25 -23.34
CA TRP A 552 4.53 -1.87 -23.20
C TRP A 552 5.96 -1.78 -22.67
N ILE A 553 6.65 -0.69 -23.04
CA ILE A 553 7.99 -0.33 -22.56
C ILE A 553 7.99 1.14 -22.13
N ALA A 554 8.53 1.44 -20.94
CA ALA A 554 8.81 2.80 -20.53
C ALA A 554 10.19 3.22 -21.07
N ILE A 555 10.26 4.42 -21.63
CA ILE A 555 11.50 5.02 -22.17
C ILE A 555 11.63 6.43 -21.59
N ASP A 556 12.84 6.77 -21.16
CA ASP A 556 13.19 8.10 -20.63
C ASP A 556 14.50 8.55 -21.27
N VAL A 557 14.50 9.73 -21.83
CA VAL A 557 15.63 10.33 -22.53
C VAL A 557 15.90 11.72 -21.97
N ALA A 558 17.03 11.87 -21.29
CA ALA A 558 17.43 13.12 -20.65
C ALA A 558 18.31 14.02 -21.55
N THR A 559 19.06 13.42 -22.47
CA THR A 559 20.06 14.13 -23.30
C THR A 559 19.85 13.89 -24.79
N ASP A 560 20.41 14.79 -25.63
CA ASP A 560 20.35 14.64 -27.08
C ASP A 560 21.19 13.44 -27.57
N ALA A 561 22.25 13.08 -26.86
CA ALA A 561 23.05 11.89 -27.13
C ALA A 561 22.25 10.59 -26.91
N GLU A 562 21.50 10.51 -25.81
CA GLU A 562 20.59 9.39 -25.56
C GLU A 562 19.48 9.32 -26.61
N PHE A 563 18.97 10.46 -27.08
CA PHE A 563 17.99 10.49 -28.16
C PHE A 563 18.56 9.94 -29.47
N GLY A 564 19.79 10.32 -29.81
CA GLY A 564 20.48 9.75 -30.97
C GLY A 564 20.61 8.22 -30.87
N ALA A 565 21.03 7.73 -29.71
CA ALA A 565 21.14 6.29 -29.45
C ALA A 565 19.76 5.56 -29.52
N LEU A 566 18.70 6.19 -29.01
CA LEU A 566 17.34 5.69 -29.15
C LEU A 566 16.95 5.55 -30.64
N CYS A 567 17.17 6.60 -31.43
CA CYS A 567 16.86 6.60 -32.85
C CYS A 567 17.63 5.50 -33.64
N GLU A 568 18.92 5.30 -33.30
CA GLU A 568 19.71 4.21 -33.87
C GLU A 568 19.14 2.83 -33.54
N VAL A 569 18.79 2.59 -32.26
CA VAL A 569 18.22 1.31 -31.82
C VAL A 569 16.86 1.04 -32.49
N LEU A 570 16.05 2.06 -32.68
CA LEU A 570 14.75 1.96 -33.34
C LEU A 570 14.87 1.84 -34.87
N GLY A 571 16.06 2.01 -35.44
CA GLY A 571 16.30 1.94 -36.90
C GLY A 571 15.77 3.15 -37.67
N ALA A 572 15.76 4.32 -37.03
CA ALA A 572 15.29 5.58 -37.60
C ALA A 572 16.24 6.75 -37.21
N PRO A 573 17.55 6.67 -37.60
CA PRO A 573 18.54 7.68 -37.21
C PRO A 573 18.20 9.08 -37.72
N GLU A 574 17.42 9.20 -38.80
CA GLU A 574 16.94 10.46 -39.37
C GLU A 574 16.10 11.28 -38.40
N LEU A 575 15.43 10.67 -37.43
CA LEU A 575 14.66 11.39 -36.40
C LEU A 575 15.57 12.26 -35.54
N ALA A 576 16.81 11.86 -35.29
CA ALA A 576 17.76 12.65 -34.53
C ALA A 576 18.18 13.96 -35.23
N SER A 577 18.04 14.02 -36.57
CA SER A 577 18.32 15.18 -37.40
C SER A 577 17.07 15.99 -37.78
N ASP A 578 15.88 15.51 -37.44
CA ASP A 578 14.65 16.28 -37.66
C ASP A 578 14.62 17.51 -36.76
N ALA A 579 14.46 18.69 -37.36
CA ALA A 579 14.46 19.95 -36.61
C ALA A 579 13.41 20.01 -35.47
N ARG A 580 12.36 19.22 -35.56
CA ARG A 580 11.35 19.11 -34.51
C ARG A 580 11.85 18.33 -33.29
N PHE A 581 12.91 17.52 -33.43
CA PHE A 581 13.37 16.57 -32.40
C PHE A 581 14.86 16.67 -32.07
N ALA A 582 15.62 17.48 -32.80
CA ALA A 582 17.08 17.54 -32.69
C ALA A 582 17.60 17.98 -31.31
N THR A 583 16.84 18.79 -30.60
CA THR A 583 17.18 19.22 -29.21
C THR A 583 16.09 18.83 -28.24
N CYS A 584 16.43 18.71 -26.96
CA CYS A 584 15.45 18.42 -25.91
C CYS A 584 14.31 19.44 -25.88
N GLU A 585 14.63 20.74 -26.04
CA GLU A 585 13.61 21.80 -26.13
C GLU A 585 12.67 21.61 -27.32
N ALA A 586 13.21 21.30 -28.48
CA ALA A 586 12.42 21.03 -29.68
C ALA A 586 11.52 19.79 -29.48
N ARG A 587 12.02 18.73 -28.85
CA ARG A 587 11.24 17.55 -28.51
C ARG A 587 10.09 17.87 -27.55
N LEU A 588 10.34 18.64 -26.50
CA LEU A 588 9.33 19.08 -25.53
C LEU A 588 8.23 19.91 -26.20
N ALA A 589 8.59 20.76 -27.16
CA ALA A 589 7.65 21.58 -27.92
C ALA A 589 6.81 20.72 -28.92
N ASN A 590 7.27 19.52 -29.27
CA ASN A 590 6.64 18.66 -30.29
C ASN A 590 6.27 17.27 -29.74
N LEU A 591 5.94 17.16 -28.44
CA LEU A 591 5.73 15.87 -27.74
C LEU A 591 4.74 14.94 -28.46
N ALA A 592 3.60 15.42 -28.91
CA ALA A 592 2.61 14.57 -29.56
C ALA A 592 3.15 13.94 -30.87
N ALA A 593 3.90 14.70 -31.68
CA ALA A 593 4.52 14.18 -32.90
C ALA A 593 5.66 13.20 -32.56
N LEU A 594 6.45 13.50 -31.53
CA LEU A 594 7.50 12.63 -31.03
C LEU A 594 6.95 11.29 -30.54
N ASP A 595 5.93 11.33 -29.68
CA ASP A 595 5.30 10.14 -29.10
C ASP A 595 4.66 9.26 -30.19
N ALA A 596 4.03 9.87 -31.19
CA ALA A 596 3.49 9.16 -32.34
C ALA A 596 4.60 8.46 -33.15
N ALA A 597 5.72 9.15 -33.41
CA ALA A 597 6.83 8.58 -34.17
C ALA A 597 7.52 7.43 -33.40
N VAL A 598 7.87 7.65 -32.15
CA VAL A 598 8.50 6.63 -31.29
C VAL A 598 7.56 5.44 -31.09
N GLY A 599 6.27 5.68 -30.79
CA GLY A 599 5.28 4.62 -30.61
C GLY A 599 5.06 3.75 -31.86
N ALA A 600 5.11 4.34 -33.07
CA ALA A 600 5.03 3.58 -34.31
C ALA A 600 6.25 2.66 -34.53
N LEU A 601 7.42 3.08 -34.07
CA LEU A 601 8.66 2.30 -34.18
C LEU A 601 8.75 1.20 -33.11
N THR A 602 8.40 1.48 -31.86
CA THR A 602 8.48 0.51 -30.75
C THR A 602 7.56 -0.69 -30.96
N ARG A 603 6.41 -0.53 -31.62
CA ARG A 603 5.48 -1.62 -31.99
C ARG A 603 6.12 -2.73 -32.85
N LYS A 604 7.25 -2.47 -33.48
CA LYS A 604 7.98 -3.45 -34.28
C LYS A 604 8.77 -4.45 -33.45
N PHE A 605 9.00 -4.15 -32.17
CA PHE A 605 9.91 -4.88 -31.29
C PHE A 605 9.18 -5.58 -30.14
N ASP A 606 9.71 -6.73 -29.72
CA ASP A 606 9.39 -7.32 -28.43
C ASP A 606 9.92 -6.43 -27.29
N LYS A 607 9.16 -6.27 -26.20
CA LYS A 607 9.51 -5.34 -25.10
C LYS A 607 10.81 -5.71 -24.38
N PHE A 608 11.10 -7.01 -24.21
CA PHE A 608 12.33 -7.45 -23.54
C PHE A 608 13.54 -7.30 -24.45
N PHE A 609 13.39 -7.65 -25.73
CA PHE A 609 14.43 -7.43 -26.72
C PHE A 609 14.79 -5.93 -26.82
N LEU A 610 13.78 -5.08 -26.95
CA LEU A 610 13.99 -3.62 -27.02
C LEU A 610 14.61 -3.07 -25.74
N PHE A 611 14.17 -3.51 -24.58
CA PHE A 611 14.74 -3.15 -23.29
C PHE A 611 16.25 -3.41 -23.24
N HIS A 612 16.68 -4.63 -23.54
CA HIS A 612 18.10 -4.97 -23.51
C HIS A 612 18.92 -4.18 -24.52
N ARG A 613 18.38 -3.95 -25.72
CA ARG A 613 19.03 -3.15 -26.76
C ARG A 613 19.20 -1.69 -26.33
N LEU A 614 18.18 -1.07 -25.77
CA LEU A 614 18.24 0.31 -25.27
C LEU A 614 19.23 0.45 -24.13
N GLN A 615 19.16 -0.43 -23.13
CA GLN A 615 20.10 -0.41 -21.99
C GLN A 615 21.55 -0.58 -22.42
N SER A 616 21.82 -1.45 -23.40
CA SER A 616 23.18 -1.66 -23.92
C SER A 616 23.75 -0.43 -24.64
N ARG A 617 22.91 0.53 -25.03
CA ARG A 617 23.28 1.79 -25.69
C ARG A 617 23.18 2.99 -24.74
N GLY A 618 23.00 2.75 -23.42
CA GLY A 618 22.90 3.80 -22.43
C GLY A 618 21.55 4.52 -22.37
N VAL A 619 20.57 4.07 -23.16
CA VAL A 619 19.21 4.64 -23.13
C VAL A 619 18.41 3.99 -22.01
N THR A 620 17.79 4.82 -21.25
CA THR A 620 16.98 4.41 -20.12
C THR A 620 15.64 3.85 -20.57
N ALA A 621 15.39 2.59 -20.24
CA ALA A 621 14.14 1.90 -20.56
C ALA A 621 13.81 0.81 -19.53
N GLY A 622 12.53 0.42 -19.48
CA GLY A 622 12.05 -0.68 -18.64
C GLY A 622 10.78 -1.30 -19.21
N PRO A 623 10.68 -2.65 -19.30
CA PRO A 623 9.45 -3.28 -19.70
C PRO A 623 8.39 -3.11 -18.63
N LEU A 624 7.14 -2.86 -19.02
CA LEU A 624 6.00 -2.92 -18.10
C LEU A 624 5.62 -4.40 -17.91
N LEU A 625 5.71 -4.86 -16.65
CA LEU A 625 5.55 -6.27 -16.34
C LEU A 625 4.16 -6.57 -15.80
N THR A 626 3.57 -7.65 -16.26
CA THR A 626 2.38 -8.25 -15.66
C THR A 626 2.73 -9.00 -14.36
N ALA A 627 1.72 -9.48 -13.62
CA ALA A 627 1.94 -10.26 -12.40
C ALA A 627 2.72 -11.57 -12.72
N ILE A 628 2.40 -12.24 -13.82
CA ILE A 628 3.08 -13.46 -14.28
C ILE A 628 4.54 -13.17 -14.65
N GLU A 629 4.77 -12.15 -15.46
CA GLU A 629 6.13 -11.78 -15.90
C GLU A 629 7.00 -11.37 -14.72
N ARG A 630 6.43 -10.72 -13.71
CA ARG A 630 7.11 -10.38 -12.47
C ARG A 630 7.44 -11.63 -11.66
N PHE A 631 6.48 -12.56 -11.51
CA PHE A 631 6.70 -13.82 -10.82
C PHE A 631 7.84 -14.62 -11.47
N HIS A 632 7.91 -14.63 -12.80
CA HIS A 632 8.96 -15.31 -13.57
C HIS A 632 10.19 -14.43 -13.88
N SER A 633 10.30 -13.22 -13.30
CA SER A 633 11.43 -12.34 -13.54
C SER A 633 12.75 -13.00 -13.14
N PRO A 634 13.73 -13.17 -14.07
CA PRO A 634 15.02 -13.76 -13.73
C PRO A 634 15.76 -12.97 -12.65
N HIS A 635 15.56 -11.66 -12.59
CA HIS A 635 16.14 -10.80 -11.56
C HIS A 635 15.57 -11.12 -10.17
N LEU A 636 14.26 -11.16 -10.02
CA LEU A 636 13.61 -11.48 -8.74
C LEU A 636 13.93 -12.90 -8.27
N GLN A 637 13.98 -13.85 -9.20
CA GLN A 637 14.38 -15.22 -8.91
C GLN A 637 15.86 -15.31 -8.44
N ALA A 638 16.78 -14.65 -9.14
CA ALA A 638 18.19 -14.63 -8.76
C ALA A 638 18.43 -13.96 -7.40
N ARG A 639 17.61 -12.97 -7.02
CA ARG A 639 17.65 -12.31 -5.72
C ARG A 639 16.93 -13.09 -4.61
N GLY A 640 16.32 -14.24 -4.92
CA GLY A 640 15.53 -15.00 -3.94
C GLY A 640 14.39 -14.20 -3.36
N PHE A 641 13.67 -13.46 -4.24
CA PHE A 641 12.54 -12.63 -3.83
C PHE A 641 11.33 -13.45 -3.41
N PHE A 642 11.13 -14.61 -4.03
CA PHE A 642 10.03 -15.52 -3.69
C PHE A 642 10.50 -16.64 -2.78
N GLU A 643 9.64 -17.00 -1.82
CA GLU A 643 9.86 -18.14 -0.92
C GLU A 643 8.69 -19.13 -1.04
N TYR A 644 9.04 -20.41 -1.13
CA TYR A 644 8.07 -21.51 -1.20
C TYR A 644 7.77 -21.99 0.20
N VAL A 645 6.53 -21.85 0.63
CA VAL A 645 6.13 -21.96 2.03
C VAL A 645 4.90 -22.84 2.17
N ASP A 646 4.89 -23.71 3.15
CA ASP A 646 3.75 -24.54 3.50
C ASP A 646 2.75 -23.80 4.40
N GLN A 647 1.47 -24.05 4.14
CA GLN A 647 0.36 -23.66 5.00
C GLN A 647 -0.70 -24.76 4.96
N ALA A 648 -1.08 -25.27 6.12
CA ALA A 648 -1.85 -26.53 6.24
C ALA A 648 -3.18 -26.54 5.43
N SER A 649 -3.84 -25.38 5.25
CA SER A 649 -5.11 -25.30 4.51
C SER A 649 -4.92 -25.00 3.02
N SER A 650 -3.93 -24.20 2.62
CA SER A 650 -3.67 -23.83 1.21
C SER A 650 -2.55 -24.61 0.54
N GLY A 651 -1.83 -25.45 1.29
CA GLY A 651 -0.70 -26.23 0.81
C GLY A 651 0.57 -25.39 0.56
N TRP A 652 1.52 -25.97 -0.16
CA TRP A 652 2.76 -25.31 -0.56
C TRP A 652 2.51 -24.27 -1.65
N GLN A 653 2.86 -23.02 -1.35
CA GLN A 653 2.64 -21.89 -2.26
C GLN A 653 3.82 -20.93 -2.26
N TRP A 654 3.98 -20.19 -3.36
CA TRP A 654 4.98 -19.14 -3.46
C TRP A 654 4.42 -17.81 -2.93
N TYR A 655 5.18 -17.20 -2.03
CA TYR A 655 4.88 -15.86 -1.50
C TYR A 655 6.04 -14.92 -1.76
N PRO A 656 5.78 -13.60 -1.97
CA PRO A 656 6.83 -12.59 -1.94
C PRO A 656 7.52 -12.62 -0.58
N GLY A 657 8.84 -12.75 -0.56
CA GLY A 657 9.66 -12.65 0.64
C GLY A 657 9.96 -11.19 1.01
N THR A 658 11.15 -10.97 1.58
CA THR A 658 11.62 -9.63 1.94
C THR A 658 12.34 -8.95 0.77
N TYR A 659 12.13 -7.64 0.60
CA TYR A 659 12.76 -6.83 -0.45
C TYR A 659 14.00 -6.07 0.01
N TRP A 660 14.46 -6.29 1.24
CA TRP A 660 15.79 -5.95 1.74
C TRP A 660 16.62 -7.23 1.90
N LYS A 661 17.91 -7.14 1.69
CA LYS A 661 18.84 -8.24 1.87
C LYS A 661 19.90 -7.83 2.90
N GLN A 662 20.04 -8.64 3.95
CA GLN A 662 21.03 -8.45 4.99
C GLN A 662 22.13 -9.50 4.90
N ALA A 663 23.37 -9.08 5.12
CA ALA A 663 24.52 -9.97 5.01
C ALA A 663 24.63 -10.94 6.22
N LEU A 664 24.37 -10.45 7.43
CA LEU A 664 24.59 -11.20 8.67
C LEU A 664 23.31 -11.81 9.27
N THR A 665 22.16 -11.23 8.98
CA THR A 665 20.86 -11.70 9.51
C THR A 665 19.82 -11.77 8.40
N PRO A 666 19.94 -12.74 7.48
CA PRO A 666 19.01 -12.84 6.37
C PRO A 666 17.59 -13.13 6.89
N ASN A 667 16.67 -12.23 6.55
CA ASN A 667 15.26 -12.41 6.85
C ASN A 667 14.66 -13.45 5.91
N ARG A 668 13.80 -14.31 6.49
CA ARG A 668 13.07 -15.34 5.76
C ARG A 668 11.66 -15.50 6.32
N ILE A 669 10.81 -16.10 5.53
CA ILE A 669 9.51 -16.57 6.01
C ILE A 669 9.78 -17.81 6.88
N ARG A 670 9.65 -17.64 8.19
CA ARG A 670 9.89 -18.70 9.19
C ARG A 670 8.65 -19.54 9.43
N ARG A 671 7.47 -18.95 9.17
CA ARG A 671 6.17 -19.58 9.33
C ARG A 671 5.24 -19.09 8.22
N GLY A 672 4.50 -20.03 7.62
CA GLY A 672 3.48 -19.71 6.62
C GLY A 672 2.34 -18.86 7.19
N PRO A 673 1.41 -18.39 6.32
CA PRO A 673 0.26 -17.63 6.75
C PRO A 673 -0.52 -18.33 7.86
N VAL A 674 -0.83 -17.60 8.94
CA VAL A 674 -1.45 -18.17 10.13
C VAL A 674 -2.94 -18.49 9.92
N MET A 675 -3.38 -19.65 10.41
CA MET A 675 -4.79 -20.03 10.42
C MET A 675 -5.53 -19.41 11.62
N LEU A 676 -6.85 -19.28 11.52
CA LEU A 676 -7.71 -18.74 12.57
C LEU A 676 -7.56 -19.54 13.87
N GLY A 677 -7.19 -18.89 14.96
CA GLY A 677 -7.06 -19.51 16.28
C GLY A 677 -6.00 -20.59 16.40
N GLN A 678 -5.07 -20.68 15.45
CA GLN A 678 -4.05 -21.74 15.37
C GLN A 678 -3.21 -21.84 16.64
N ASP A 679 -3.04 -20.74 17.36
CA ASP A 679 -2.14 -20.65 18.52
C ASP A 679 -2.90 -20.38 19.83
N ASN A 680 -4.21 -20.64 19.88
CA ASN A 680 -5.03 -20.43 21.07
C ASN A 680 -4.42 -21.11 22.32
N ASP A 681 -4.03 -22.38 22.23
CA ASP A 681 -3.48 -23.10 23.37
C ASP A 681 -2.20 -22.45 23.91
N TYR A 682 -1.27 -22.10 23.02
CA TYR A 682 -0.04 -21.40 23.42
C TYR A 682 -0.35 -20.07 24.09
N VAL A 683 -1.20 -19.25 23.46
CA VAL A 683 -1.46 -17.88 23.97
C VAL A 683 -2.23 -17.89 25.27
N TYR A 684 -3.29 -18.70 25.37
CA TYR A 684 -4.11 -18.74 26.59
C TYR A 684 -3.41 -19.46 27.72
N ARG A 685 -2.90 -20.67 27.52
CA ARG A 685 -2.40 -21.53 28.58
C ARG A 685 -0.95 -21.23 28.94
N GLU A 686 -0.05 -21.22 27.95
CA GLU A 686 1.38 -21.06 28.23
C GLU A 686 1.75 -19.59 28.47
N LEU A 687 1.28 -18.67 27.61
CA LEU A 687 1.65 -17.27 27.70
C LEU A 687 0.86 -16.50 28.79
N MET A 688 -0.46 -16.65 28.80
CA MET A 688 -1.32 -15.95 29.74
C MET A 688 -1.60 -16.72 31.03
N GLY A 689 -1.27 -18.02 31.09
CA GLY A 689 -1.42 -18.86 32.27
C GLY A 689 -2.86 -19.14 32.66
N TYR A 690 -3.77 -19.29 31.71
CA TYR A 690 -5.12 -19.78 31.97
C TYR A 690 -5.08 -21.24 32.38
N SER A 691 -5.86 -21.61 33.40
CA SER A 691 -6.12 -23.00 33.75
C SER A 691 -6.98 -23.70 32.69
N ASP A 692 -6.98 -25.03 32.71
CA ASP A 692 -7.84 -25.82 31.80
C ASP A 692 -9.31 -25.48 31.98
N ASP A 693 -9.77 -25.25 33.22
CA ASP A 693 -11.15 -24.88 33.51
C ASP A 693 -11.52 -23.49 32.96
N GLU A 694 -10.67 -22.48 33.17
CA GLU A 694 -10.85 -21.13 32.63
C GLU A 694 -10.87 -21.14 31.09
N TYR A 695 -9.99 -21.92 30.47
CA TYR A 695 -9.93 -22.07 29.03
C TYR A 695 -11.18 -22.74 28.47
N ALA A 696 -11.66 -23.82 29.13
CA ALA A 696 -12.89 -24.52 28.76
C ALA A 696 -14.12 -23.61 28.84
N VAL A 697 -14.20 -22.70 29.82
CA VAL A 697 -15.26 -21.68 29.91
C VAL A 697 -15.24 -20.77 28.69
N LEU A 698 -14.06 -20.27 28.29
CA LEU A 698 -13.92 -19.40 27.11
C LEU A 698 -14.22 -20.13 25.79
N GLN A 699 -13.95 -21.44 25.70
CA GLN A 699 -14.37 -22.25 24.58
C GLN A 699 -15.90 -22.39 24.53
N ALA A 700 -16.51 -22.70 25.67
CA ALA A 700 -17.96 -22.88 25.77
C ALA A 700 -18.74 -21.57 25.50
N SER A 701 -18.18 -20.42 25.84
CA SER A 701 -18.76 -19.10 25.55
C SER A 701 -18.48 -18.59 24.13
N GLY A 702 -17.76 -19.36 23.29
CA GLY A 702 -17.51 -19.02 21.91
C GLY A 702 -16.40 -17.98 21.69
N HIS A 703 -15.52 -17.75 22.66
CA HIS A 703 -14.37 -16.88 22.49
C HIS A 703 -13.19 -17.62 21.84
N VAL A 704 -13.02 -18.90 22.17
CA VAL A 704 -11.91 -19.72 21.69
C VAL A 704 -12.40 -20.70 20.64
N GLY A 705 -11.84 -20.63 19.43
CA GLY A 705 -12.17 -21.53 18.33
C GLY A 705 -11.22 -21.40 17.15
N THR A 706 -11.25 -22.37 16.25
CA THR A 706 -10.48 -22.36 14.98
C THR A 706 -11.37 -22.25 13.75
N THR A 707 -12.68 -22.12 13.98
CA THR A 707 -13.72 -21.93 12.96
C THR A 707 -14.64 -20.80 13.38
N TYR A 708 -15.28 -20.14 12.43
CA TYR A 708 -16.33 -19.18 12.74
C TYR A 708 -17.56 -19.87 13.33
N ALA A 709 -18.27 -19.17 14.20
CA ALA A 709 -19.53 -19.64 14.77
C ALA A 709 -20.57 -19.90 13.68
N GLU A 710 -21.54 -20.75 13.99
CA GLU A 710 -22.63 -21.09 13.07
C GLU A 710 -23.38 -19.84 12.59
N GLY A 711 -23.63 -19.75 11.28
CA GLY A 711 -24.31 -18.62 10.65
C GLY A 711 -23.45 -17.39 10.35
N VAL A 712 -22.22 -17.30 10.86
CA VAL A 712 -21.30 -16.18 10.57
C VAL A 712 -20.81 -16.21 9.13
N VAL A 713 -20.50 -17.40 8.62
CA VAL A 713 -20.11 -17.60 7.23
C VAL A 713 -21.18 -18.43 6.54
N THR A 714 -21.73 -17.89 5.46
CA THR A 714 -22.78 -18.56 4.67
C THR A 714 -22.19 -19.12 3.38
N ARG A 715 -22.56 -20.36 3.06
CA ARG A 715 -22.27 -21.01 1.79
C ARG A 715 -23.53 -21.03 0.93
N PRO A 716 -23.42 -20.89 -0.40
CA PRO A 716 -24.53 -21.17 -1.27
C PRO A 716 -24.94 -22.65 -1.11
N PRO A 717 -26.22 -22.99 -1.32
CA PRO A 717 -26.64 -24.38 -1.34
C PRO A 717 -25.72 -25.18 -2.28
N SER A 718 -25.31 -26.37 -1.83
CA SER A 718 -24.61 -27.31 -2.72
C SER A 718 -25.53 -27.60 -3.90
N ALA A 719 -25.10 -27.24 -5.10
CA ALA A 719 -25.82 -27.55 -6.32
C ALA A 719 -25.83 -29.08 -6.56
#